data_e0ced9417c511f437ddcd298ceefa91b
#
_entry.id   e0ced9417c511f437ddcd298ceefa91b
#
_cell.length_a   1.000
_cell.length_b   1.000
_cell.length_c   1.000
_cell.angle_alpha   90.00
_cell.angle_beta   90.00
_cell.angle_gamma   90.00
#
_symmetry.space_group_name_H-M   'P 1'
#
loop_
_entity.id
_entity.type
_entity.pdbx_description
1 polymer ?
#
loop_
_entity_poly.entity_id
_entity_poly.type
_entity_poly.pdbx_seq_one_letter_code
_entity_poly.pdbx_strand_id
1 'polypeptide(L)'
;VTYDARAGVGPPGRNIRLDKPGNSSISFYCKEARVPLLTRIRGPRDLDRLSLEELDQLAGEIRTFLVDAVSKTGGHLGPNLGVVELTIALHRVFESPKDKVLWDTGHQSYVHKLLTGRQDFSRLKMKGGLSGYPSQAESEHDVIENSHASTVLGWADGLAKANQILDRDDHVVAVIGDGALTGGMAWEALNNIADGDRPLVIVVNDNERSYAPTIGGLANHLATLRTTDGYERFLARTKEVLERTPVVGRPLYETLHGAKKGLKDFIAPQGMFEDLGLKYVGPIDGHDIEALESALARAKRFGGPVIVHCLTEKGRGYQPALQDEADRFHGIGPIHPDTGLPIKASGADWTSVFGDEMVELGKEREDIVAITAAMLQPVGLKKFADTFPNRIYDVGIAEQHAAVSAAGLAAGGVHPVFAVYATFLNRAFDQVLMDVALHKCGVTFVLDRAGVTGTDGASHNGMWDMSILQVVPGLRLAAPRDADQVRAQLREAVEVEDAPTVVRFSKGAVGPAVPAVGRVGGMDVLRESGTDTPDVLLVSVGALAPMCLEIATLLDRQGITTTVVDPRWVKPVDEAMAPLAERHRVVVTVEDNSRAGGVGSAIAQALRDAGVDVPLRDFGIPPRFLDHASRAEVMAEIGLTAPDIARQVTGLVSKLDGKYGSTAAEVDSVESARD
;
A
#
# COMPACT_ATOMS: atom_id res chain seq x y z
N VAL A 1 40.77 -35.39 -8.30
CA VAL A 1 42.05 -35.78 -7.74
C VAL A 1 41.81 -36.42 -6.39
N THR A 2 41.87 -37.73 -6.36
CA THR A 2 41.82 -38.65 -5.22
C THR A 2 43.12 -38.64 -4.46
N TYR A 3 43.07 -38.77 -3.13
CA TYR A 3 44.07 -39.46 -2.28
C TYR A 3 43.45 -39.69 -0.92
N ASP A 4 43.33 -40.75 -0.49
CA ASP A 4 43.63 -42.06 0.05
C ASP A 4 44.20 -41.99 1.48
N ALA A 5 43.61 -42.84 2.30
CA ALA A 5 43.88 -43.04 3.72
C ALA A 5 45.23 -43.78 3.95
N ARG A 6 45.85 -43.59 5.13
CA ARG A 6 46.48 -44.68 5.87
C ARG A 6 46.83 -44.32 7.33
N ALA A 7 46.63 -45.31 8.15
CA ALA A 7 46.76 -45.47 9.56
C ALA A 7 48.19 -45.35 10.11
N GLY A 8 48.32 -45.03 11.41
CA GLY A 8 49.54 -45.15 12.23
C GLY A 8 49.20 -45.38 13.70
N VAL A 9 49.59 -46.53 14.19
CA VAL A 9 49.39 -47.20 15.47
C VAL A 9 50.26 -46.55 16.61
N GLY A 10 49.73 -46.61 17.88
CA GLY A 10 50.27 -46.09 19.13
C GLY A 10 51.66 -46.64 19.61
N PRO A 11 52.06 -46.55 20.81
CA PRO A 11 51.55 -47.09 22.08
C PRO A 11 51.92 -46.27 23.38
N PRO A 12 52.11 -46.84 24.61
CA PRO A 12 51.04 -46.97 25.61
C PRO A 12 51.38 -46.31 26.98
N GLY A 13 50.38 -46.23 27.82
CA GLY A 13 50.48 -46.41 29.24
C GLY A 13 50.96 -45.31 30.15
N ARG A 14 50.02 -44.75 30.95
CA ARG A 14 50.28 -44.49 32.40
C ARG A 14 48.98 -44.63 33.18
N ASN A 15 49.00 -45.52 34.15
CA ASN A 15 47.97 -45.70 35.18
C ASN A 15 47.80 -44.44 36.02
N ILE A 16 46.58 -43.99 36.18
CA ILE A 16 46.18 -43.06 37.23
C ILE A 16 45.06 -43.72 38.03
N ARG A 17 45.22 -43.80 39.33
CA ARG A 17 44.33 -44.37 40.33
C ARG A 17 42.93 -43.69 40.28
N LEU A 18 41.91 -44.49 40.39
CA LEU A 18 40.54 -44.09 40.70
C LEU A 18 40.43 -43.80 42.20
N ASP A 19 40.24 -42.52 42.57
CA ASP A 19 39.68 -42.15 43.84
C ASP A 19 38.16 -42.06 43.76
N LYS A 20 37.49 -42.57 44.80
CA LYS A 20 36.04 -42.75 44.91
C LYS A 20 35.26 -41.42 44.89
N PRO A 21 34.02 -41.36 44.36
CA PRO A 21 33.27 -40.14 44.23
C PRO A 21 32.70 -39.65 45.56
N GLY A 22 33.05 -38.40 45.89
CA GLY A 22 32.29 -37.64 46.88
C GLY A 22 30.94 -37.22 46.29
N ASN A 23 29.90 -37.44 47.07
CA ASN A 23 28.51 -37.01 46.80
C ASN A 23 28.46 -35.48 46.67
N SER A 24 28.48 -34.97 45.42
CA SER A 24 27.97 -33.65 45.11
C SER A 24 26.69 -33.83 44.24
N SER A 25 25.57 -33.68 44.89
CA SER A 25 24.27 -33.57 44.24
C SER A 25 24.26 -32.33 43.35
N ILE A 26 24.55 -32.51 42.04
CA ILE A 26 24.28 -31.52 41.02
C ILE A 26 22.76 -31.52 40.84
N SER A 27 22.11 -30.56 41.49
CA SER A 27 20.73 -30.22 41.22
C SER A 27 20.65 -29.67 39.79
N PHE A 28 20.27 -30.50 38.85
CA PHE A 28 19.75 -30.03 37.56
C PHE A 28 18.44 -29.30 37.86
N TYR A 29 18.48 -27.98 38.01
CA TYR A 29 17.32 -27.15 37.83
C TYR A 29 16.90 -27.31 36.36
N CYS A 30 16.01 -28.25 36.07
CA CYS A 30 15.12 -28.13 34.95
C CYS A 30 14.42 -26.79 35.13
N LYS A 31 14.83 -25.75 34.39
CA LYS A 31 13.95 -24.61 34.12
C LYS A 31 12.73 -25.22 33.44
N GLU A 32 11.66 -25.43 34.21
CA GLU A 32 10.35 -25.65 33.61
C GLU A 32 10.19 -24.59 32.54
N ALA A 33 9.99 -25.01 31.29
CA ALA A 33 9.70 -24.10 30.20
C ALA A 33 8.39 -23.35 30.57
N ARG A 34 8.53 -22.11 31.08
CA ARG A 34 7.35 -21.29 31.41
C ARG A 34 6.56 -21.13 30.14
N VAL A 35 5.28 -21.47 30.19
CA VAL A 35 4.34 -21.23 29.10
C VAL A 35 4.38 -19.74 28.77
N PRO A 36 4.63 -19.34 27.50
CA PRO A 36 4.75 -17.96 27.13
C PRO A 36 3.52 -17.14 27.55
N LEU A 37 3.72 -15.92 28.05
CA LEU A 37 2.63 -15.03 28.48
C LEU A 37 1.67 -14.74 27.31
N LEU A 38 2.20 -14.55 26.10
CA LEU A 38 1.40 -14.30 24.90
C LEU A 38 0.32 -15.37 24.69
N THR A 39 0.60 -16.64 24.97
CA THR A 39 -0.39 -17.73 24.80
C THR A 39 -1.54 -17.66 25.79
N ARG A 40 -1.44 -16.85 26.83
CA ARG A 40 -2.48 -16.63 27.85
C ARG A 40 -3.39 -15.45 27.50
N ILE A 41 -2.96 -14.58 26.59
CA ILE A 41 -3.74 -13.41 26.16
C ILE A 41 -4.81 -13.88 25.18
N ARG A 42 -6.07 -13.76 25.58
CA ARG A 42 -7.25 -14.05 24.76
C ARG A 42 -8.01 -12.80 24.36
N GLY A 43 -7.74 -11.70 25.06
CA GLY A 43 -8.35 -10.41 24.80
C GLY A 43 -7.66 -9.31 25.62
N PRO A 44 -7.96 -8.04 25.35
CA PRO A 44 -7.28 -6.90 25.98
C PRO A 44 -7.33 -6.90 27.50
N ARG A 45 -8.43 -7.41 28.10
CA ARG A 45 -8.62 -7.46 29.57
C ARG A 45 -7.63 -8.38 30.29
N ASP A 46 -7.00 -9.31 29.59
CA ASP A 46 -5.99 -10.19 30.19
C ASP A 46 -4.72 -9.39 30.56
N LEU A 47 -4.49 -8.24 29.91
CA LEU A 47 -3.37 -7.35 30.18
C LEU A 47 -3.47 -6.66 31.55
N ASP A 48 -4.69 -6.44 32.07
CA ASP A 48 -4.94 -5.71 33.33
C ASP A 48 -4.33 -6.40 34.55
N ARG A 49 -4.07 -7.71 34.44
CA ARG A 49 -3.55 -8.56 35.53
C ARG A 49 -2.04 -8.66 35.53
N LEU A 50 -1.36 -8.15 34.51
CA LEU A 50 0.08 -8.27 34.37
C LEU A 50 0.80 -7.12 35.09
N SER A 51 1.91 -7.46 35.78
CA SER A 51 2.84 -6.46 36.31
C SER A 51 3.64 -5.80 35.19
N LEU A 52 4.31 -4.69 35.45
CA LEU A 52 5.18 -4.03 34.47
C LEU A 52 6.28 -4.96 33.96
N GLU A 53 6.90 -5.76 34.84
CA GLU A 53 7.90 -6.76 34.43
C GLU A 53 7.33 -7.83 33.50
N GLU A 54 6.10 -8.28 33.75
CA GLU A 54 5.39 -9.23 32.88
C GLU A 54 4.98 -8.59 31.53
N LEU A 55 4.65 -7.30 31.52
CA LEU A 55 4.36 -6.57 30.28
C LEU A 55 5.63 -6.40 29.43
N ASP A 56 6.78 -6.11 30.03
CA ASP A 56 8.07 -6.07 29.32
C ASP A 56 8.45 -7.46 28.76
N GLN A 57 8.22 -8.53 29.54
CA GLN A 57 8.39 -9.89 29.05
C GLN A 57 7.46 -10.18 27.87
N LEU A 58 6.17 -9.82 27.97
CA LEU A 58 5.17 -9.97 26.91
C LEU A 58 5.60 -9.22 25.63
N ALA A 59 6.11 -8.00 25.77
CA ALA A 59 6.62 -7.22 24.63
C ALA A 59 7.77 -7.95 23.90
N GLY A 60 8.68 -8.56 24.65
CA GLY A 60 9.74 -9.41 24.08
C GLY A 60 9.21 -10.66 23.37
N GLU A 61 8.22 -11.34 23.97
CA GLU A 61 7.56 -12.52 23.37
C GLU A 61 6.81 -12.17 22.09
N ILE A 62 6.10 -11.04 22.06
CA ILE A 62 5.41 -10.53 20.87
C ILE A 62 6.40 -10.26 19.73
N ARG A 63 7.54 -9.61 20.00
CA ARG A 63 8.57 -9.37 18.98
C ARG A 63 9.13 -10.67 18.42
N THR A 64 9.44 -11.62 19.27
CA THR A 64 9.92 -12.96 18.87
C THR A 64 8.90 -13.66 17.97
N PHE A 65 7.62 -13.63 18.36
CA PHE A 65 6.52 -14.20 17.58
C PHE A 65 6.40 -13.52 16.21
N LEU A 66 6.42 -12.18 16.16
CA LEU A 66 6.29 -11.44 14.91
C LEU A 66 7.44 -11.72 13.94
N VAL A 67 8.68 -11.77 14.44
CA VAL A 67 9.84 -12.11 13.60
C VAL A 67 9.68 -13.52 13.04
N ASP A 68 9.33 -14.50 13.87
CA ASP A 68 9.15 -15.89 13.42
C ASP A 68 8.00 -16.05 12.41
N ALA A 69 6.85 -15.45 12.68
CA ALA A 69 5.68 -15.57 11.82
C ALA A 69 5.85 -14.82 10.49
N VAL A 70 6.22 -13.54 10.55
CA VAL A 70 6.30 -12.68 9.36
C VAL A 70 7.49 -13.05 8.46
N SER A 71 8.58 -13.61 9.01
CA SER A 71 9.67 -14.16 8.20
C SER A 71 9.20 -15.28 7.26
N LYS A 72 8.18 -16.05 7.65
CA LYS A 72 7.64 -17.18 6.87
C LYS A 72 6.60 -16.74 5.85
N THR A 73 5.73 -15.81 6.22
CA THR A 73 4.58 -15.41 5.40
C THR A 73 4.83 -14.15 4.56
N GLY A 74 5.79 -13.34 4.96
CA GLY A 74 5.88 -11.95 4.55
C GLY A 74 4.87 -11.06 5.30
N GLY A 75 5.01 -9.75 5.18
CA GLY A 75 4.12 -8.77 5.82
C GLY A 75 4.86 -7.51 6.26
N HIS A 76 4.21 -6.72 7.13
CA HIS A 76 4.75 -5.47 7.67
C HIS A 76 5.49 -5.76 8.99
N LEU A 77 6.81 -5.97 8.94
CA LEU A 77 7.56 -6.37 10.13
C LEU A 77 8.03 -5.16 10.95
N GLY A 78 8.81 -4.28 10.34
CA GLY A 78 9.42 -3.14 11.03
C GLY A 78 8.42 -2.22 11.74
N PRO A 79 7.32 -1.79 11.09
CA PRO A 79 6.30 -0.97 11.73
C PRO A 79 5.68 -1.62 12.97
N ASN A 80 5.42 -2.93 12.93
CA ASN A 80 4.81 -3.65 14.05
C ASN A 80 5.78 -3.87 15.22
N LEU A 81 7.07 -4.09 14.95
CA LEU A 81 8.09 -4.19 15.99
C LEU A 81 8.25 -2.87 16.78
N GLY A 82 7.97 -1.73 16.13
CA GLY A 82 8.09 -0.40 16.74
C GLY A 82 6.92 -0.01 17.64
N VAL A 83 5.76 -0.66 17.55
CA VAL A 83 4.54 -0.23 18.27
C VAL A 83 4.06 -1.21 19.35
N VAL A 84 4.93 -2.10 19.82
CA VAL A 84 4.53 -3.16 20.76
C VAL A 84 4.08 -2.58 22.08
N GLU A 85 4.91 -1.78 22.75
CA GLU A 85 4.60 -1.16 24.04
C GLU A 85 3.46 -0.16 23.92
N LEU A 86 3.45 0.64 22.86
CA LEU A 86 2.37 1.58 22.56
C LEU A 86 1.01 0.86 22.45
N THR A 87 0.96 -0.28 21.74
CA THR A 87 -0.29 -1.06 21.58
C THR A 87 -0.73 -1.69 22.89
N ILE A 88 0.21 -2.19 23.71
CA ILE A 88 -0.08 -2.71 25.06
C ILE A 88 -0.69 -1.60 25.91
N ALA A 89 -0.07 -0.42 25.97
CA ALA A 89 -0.56 0.71 26.78
C ALA A 89 -1.94 1.19 26.31
N LEU A 90 -2.18 1.25 24.99
CA LEU A 90 -3.50 1.59 24.44
C LEU A 90 -4.59 0.64 24.95
N HIS A 91 -4.36 -0.68 24.88
CA HIS A 91 -5.34 -1.67 25.32
C HIS A 91 -5.51 -1.77 26.84
N ARG A 92 -4.56 -1.27 27.61
CA ARG A 92 -4.69 -1.17 29.07
C ARG A 92 -5.47 0.08 29.52
N VAL A 93 -5.38 1.17 28.75
CA VAL A 93 -6.05 2.43 29.08
C VAL A 93 -7.46 2.53 28.47
N PHE A 94 -7.66 2.00 27.27
CA PHE A 94 -8.92 2.08 26.54
C PHE A 94 -9.61 0.73 26.46
N GLU A 95 -10.90 0.75 26.62
CA GLU A 95 -11.78 -0.40 26.77
C GLU A 95 -12.31 -0.90 25.42
N SER A 96 -11.39 -1.36 24.52
CA SER A 96 -11.80 -1.91 23.23
C SER A 96 -12.59 -3.23 23.40
N PRO A 97 -13.70 -3.45 22.64
CA PRO A 97 -14.18 -2.67 21.49
C PRO A 97 -15.15 -1.52 21.84
N LYS A 98 -15.49 -1.29 23.14
CA LYS A 98 -16.32 -0.15 23.55
C LYS A 98 -15.66 1.14 23.12
N ASP A 99 -14.47 1.45 23.65
CA ASP A 99 -13.62 2.54 23.16
C ASP A 99 -13.07 2.14 21.78
N LYS A 100 -13.17 3.01 20.79
CA LYS A 100 -12.74 2.73 19.42
C LYS A 100 -11.27 3.10 19.22
N VAL A 101 -10.42 2.09 19.00
CA VAL A 101 -9.00 2.28 18.67
C VAL A 101 -8.83 2.12 17.15
N LEU A 102 -8.47 3.20 16.48
CA LEU A 102 -8.39 3.32 15.03
C LEU A 102 -6.92 3.40 14.58
N TRP A 103 -6.59 2.72 13.50
CA TRP A 103 -5.22 2.67 12.97
C TRP A 103 -5.16 3.29 11.58
N ASP A 104 -4.38 4.37 11.41
CA ASP A 104 -4.12 4.92 10.08
C ASP A 104 -3.30 3.94 9.25
N THR A 105 -3.66 3.79 7.96
CA THR A 105 -3.07 2.80 7.06
C THR A 105 -3.26 1.35 7.52
N GLY A 106 -3.31 1.09 8.83
CA GLY A 106 -3.55 -0.21 9.43
C GLY A 106 -2.41 -1.23 9.33
N HIS A 107 -1.29 -0.90 8.71
CA HIS A 107 -0.14 -1.80 8.52
C HIS A 107 0.63 -2.12 9.81
N GLN A 108 0.41 -1.35 10.88
CA GLN A 108 1.01 -1.51 12.22
C GLN A 108 0.02 -2.13 13.23
N SER A 109 -0.95 -2.94 12.78
CA SER A 109 -2.01 -3.51 13.62
C SER A 109 -1.78 -4.97 14.03
N TYR A 110 -0.61 -5.59 13.75
CA TYR A 110 -0.39 -7.00 14.08
C TYR A 110 -0.36 -7.24 15.59
N VAL A 111 0.22 -6.31 16.36
CA VAL A 111 0.20 -6.37 17.83
C VAL A 111 -1.24 -6.24 18.35
N HIS A 112 -2.03 -5.36 17.78
CA HIS A 112 -3.46 -5.23 18.07
C HIS A 112 -4.21 -6.55 17.79
N LYS A 113 -3.94 -7.23 16.66
CA LYS A 113 -4.51 -8.55 16.38
C LYS A 113 -4.14 -9.58 17.44
N LEU A 114 -2.85 -9.65 17.82
CA LEU A 114 -2.38 -10.57 18.86
C LEU A 114 -3.08 -10.35 20.20
N LEU A 115 -3.17 -9.10 20.65
CA LEU A 115 -3.77 -8.73 21.93
C LEU A 115 -5.30 -8.84 21.95
N THR A 116 -5.94 -8.89 20.79
CA THR A 116 -7.38 -9.15 20.63
C THR A 116 -7.68 -10.62 20.31
N GLY A 117 -6.75 -11.54 20.59
CA GLY A 117 -6.94 -12.99 20.54
C GLY A 117 -6.66 -13.64 19.18
N ARG A 118 -6.27 -12.90 18.16
CA ARG A 118 -5.95 -13.41 16.82
C ARG A 118 -4.46 -13.75 16.72
N GLN A 119 -4.08 -14.97 17.09
CA GLN A 119 -2.68 -15.40 17.20
C GLN A 119 -2.24 -16.40 16.12
N ASP A 120 -3.13 -16.81 15.19
CA ASP A 120 -2.76 -17.68 14.07
C ASP A 120 -2.31 -16.88 12.86
N PHE A 121 -1.01 -16.59 12.80
CA PHE A 121 -0.36 -15.91 11.68
C PHE A 121 0.19 -16.88 10.61
N SER A 122 -0.06 -18.18 10.74
CA SER A 122 0.48 -19.19 9.81
C SER A 122 0.06 -18.96 8.35
N ARG A 123 -1.07 -18.26 8.14
CA ARG A 123 -1.63 -17.91 6.84
C ARG A 123 -1.85 -16.40 6.69
N LEU A 124 -1.04 -15.58 7.37
CA LEU A 124 -1.14 -14.12 7.26
C LEU A 124 -1.06 -13.69 5.79
N LYS A 125 -2.00 -12.84 5.32
CA LYS A 125 -2.12 -12.33 3.94
C LYS A 125 -2.36 -13.42 2.88
N MET A 126 -2.68 -14.66 3.29
CA MET A 126 -3.06 -15.75 2.39
C MET A 126 -4.57 -15.98 2.43
N LYS A 127 -5.14 -16.55 1.39
CA LYS A 127 -6.58 -16.83 1.28
C LYS A 127 -7.12 -17.56 2.52
N GLY A 128 -8.12 -16.97 3.18
CA GLY A 128 -8.73 -17.51 4.41
C GLY A 128 -7.83 -17.47 5.65
N GLY A 129 -6.73 -16.74 5.63
CA GLY A 129 -5.92 -16.37 6.80
C GLY A 129 -6.22 -14.94 7.24
N LEU A 130 -5.43 -14.42 8.20
CA LEU A 130 -5.56 -13.05 8.66
C LEU A 130 -5.12 -12.04 7.57
N SER A 131 -5.87 -10.95 7.48
CA SER A 131 -5.49 -9.78 6.67
C SER A 131 -4.24 -9.12 7.22
N GLY A 132 -3.45 -8.50 6.34
CA GLY A 132 -2.32 -7.63 6.72
C GLY A 132 -2.74 -6.27 7.30
N TYR A 133 -4.03 -6.02 7.42
CA TYR A 133 -4.66 -4.79 7.91
C TYR A 133 -5.82 -5.13 8.85
N PRO A 134 -6.39 -4.17 9.62
CA PRO A 134 -7.62 -4.41 10.35
C PRO A 134 -8.73 -4.91 9.42
N SER A 135 -9.59 -5.80 9.92
CA SER A 135 -10.73 -6.33 9.16
C SER A 135 -11.91 -6.57 10.08
N GLN A 136 -13.05 -5.95 9.77
CA GLN A 136 -14.31 -6.12 10.51
C GLN A 136 -14.82 -7.55 10.46
N ALA A 137 -14.51 -8.28 9.38
CA ALA A 137 -14.85 -9.70 9.26
C ALA A 137 -14.06 -10.59 10.24
N GLU A 138 -12.90 -10.12 10.73
CA GLU A 138 -12.07 -10.85 11.68
C GLU A 138 -12.42 -10.54 13.14
N SER A 139 -12.80 -9.29 13.44
CA SER A 139 -12.97 -8.86 14.83
C SER A 139 -13.79 -7.59 14.97
N GLU A 140 -14.63 -7.53 16.04
CA GLU A 140 -15.35 -6.31 16.47
C GLU A 140 -14.42 -5.18 16.97
N HIS A 141 -13.16 -5.49 17.24
CA HIS A 141 -12.16 -4.50 17.60
C HIS A 141 -11.67 -3.67 16.39
N ASP A 142 -11.90 -4.14 15.17
CA ASP A 142 -11.46 -3.50 13.94
C ASP A 142 -12.59 -2.63 13.36
N VAL A 143 -12.30 -1.36 13.07
CA VAL A 143 -13.31 -0.38 12.63
C VAL A 143 -13.04 0.09 11.20
N ILE A 144 -11.78 0.35 10.84
CA ILE A 144 -11.38 0.86 9.54
C ILE A 144 -10.61 -0.21 8.78
N GLU A 145 -11.03 -0.49 7.55
CA GLU A 145 -10.34 -1.42 6.64
C GLU A 145 -9.59 -0.69 5.50
N ASN A 146 -9.40 0.61 5.62
CA ASN A 146 -8.77 1.44 4.61
C ASN A 146 -7.27 1.61 4.87
N SER A 147 -6.42 1.10 3.98
CA SER A 147 -4.97 1.26 4.03
C SER A 147 -4.43 2.48 3.26
N HIS A 148 -5.28 3.36 2.75
CA HIS A 148 -4.88 4.68 2.27
C HIS A 148 -4.64 5.61 3.45
N ALA A 149 -3.43 6.12 3.58
CA ALA A 149 -2.99 6.93 4.73
C ALA A 149 -3.79 8.23 4.90
N SER A 150 -3.68 8.82 6.08
CA SER A 150 -4.24 10.15 6.44
C SER A 150 -5.76 10.21 6.60
N THR A 151 -6.46 9.06 6.62
CA THR A 151 -7.93 9.02 6.73
C THR A 151 -8.44 8.83 8.15
N VAL A 152 -7.61 8.32 9.07
CA VAL A 152 -8.02 7.93 10.43
C VAL A 152 -8.63 9.08 11.23
N LEU A 153 -8.11 10.31 11.08
CA LEU A 153 -8.57 11.47 11.82
C LEU A 153 -9.99 11.89 11.39
N GLY A 154 -10.32 11.79 10.10
CA GLY A 154 -11.67 12.02 9.60
C GLY A 154 -12.67 10.98 10.12
N TRP A 155 -12.27 9.70 10.18
CA TRP A 155 -13.05 8.65 10.81
C TRP A 155 -13.27 8.91 12.30
N ALA A 156 -12.22 9.31 13.01
CA ALA A 156 -12.28 9.60 14.44
C ALA A 156 -13.19 10.78 14.75
N ASP A 157 -13.10 11.86 13.98
CA ASP A 157 -13.99 13.02 14.09
C ASP A 157 -15.46 12.63 13.88
N GLY A 158 -15.75 11.82 12.83
CA GLY A 158 -17.08 11.32 12.57
C GLY A 158 -17.65 10.48 13.70
N LEU A 159 -16.83 9.57 14.27
CA LEU A 159 -17.24 8.74 15.42
C LEU A 159 -17.45 9.55 16.69
N ALA A 160 -16.58 10.53 16.97
CA ALA A 160 -16.74 11.43 18.11
C ALA A 160 -18.01 12.29 18.00
N LYS A 161 -18.36 12.77 16.81
CA LYS A 161 -19.64 13.44 16.52
C LYS A 161 -20.83 12.52 16.73
N ALA A 162 -20.74 11.28 16.28
CA ALA A 162 -21.81 10.28 16.49
C ALA A 162 -22.02 9.98 17.98
N ASN A 163 -20.92 9.82 18.76
CA ASN A 163 -21.00 9.61 20.21
C ASN A 163 -21.69 10.81 20.91
N GLN A 164 -21.36 12.04 20.52
CA GLN A 164 -22.00 13.26 21.07
C GLN A 164 -23.50 13.30 20.76
N ILE A 165 -23.92 12.98 19.52
CA ILE A 165 -25.34 12.97 19.12
C ILE A 165 -26.13 11.88 19.84
N LEU A 166 -25.51 10.73 20.09
CA LEU A 166 -26.13 9.55 20.70
C LEU A 166 -25.96 9.51 22.21
N ASP A 167 -25.39 10.55 22.82
CA ASP A 167 -25.10 10.67 24.27
C ASP A 167 -24.34 9.43 24.79
N ARG A 168 -23.28 9.04 24.09
CA ARG A 168 -22.38 7.94 24.47
C ARG A 168 -21.11 8.47 25.11
N ASP A 169 -20.63 7.78 26.13
CA ASP A 169 -19.38 8.08 26.84
C ASP A 169 -18.16 7.31 26.30
N ASP A 170 -18.30 6.68 25.13
CA ASP A 170 -17.23 5.91 24.48
C ASP A 170 -16.12 6.85 23.97
N HIS A 171 -14.86 6.47 24.20
CA HIS A 171 -13.72 7.23 23.69
C HIS A 171 -13.35 6.80 22.28
N VAL A 172 -12.83 7.75 21.52
CA VAL A 172 -12.25 7.49 20.20
C VAL A 172 -10.76 7.80 20.25
N VAL A 173 -9.95 6.83 19.82
CA VAL A 173 -8.48 6.93 19.76
C VAL A 173 -8.03 6.68 18.34
N ALA A 174 -7.33 7.65 17.75
CA ALA A 174 -6.78 7.55 16.41
C ALA A 174 -5.25 7.48 16.48
N VAL A 175 -4.67 6.37 16.02
CA VAL A 175 -3.22 6.20 15.89
C VAL A 175 -2.81 6.54 14.48
N ILE A 176 -1.99 7.57 14.32
CA ILE A 176 -1.50 8.06 13.04
C ILE A 176 0.02 8.15 13.04
N GLY A 177 0.68 7.68 11.97
CA GLY A 177 2.12 7.83 11.79
C GLY A 177 2.52 9.24 11.36
N ASP A 178 3.75 9.65 11.67
CA ASP A 178 4.33 10.93 11.27
C ASP A 178 4.32 11.12 9.74
N GLY A 179 4.57 10.06 8.97
CA GLY A 179 4.45 10.09 7.51
C GLY A 179 3.02 10.38 7.04
N ALA A 180 2.01 9.80 7.67
CA ALA A 180 0.61 10.02 7.31
C ALA A 180 0.11 11.44 7.66
N LEU A 181 0.75 12.12 8.60
CA LEU A 181 0.50 13.54 8.89
C LEU A 181 0.93 14.48 7.76
N THR A 182 1.75 14.04 6.81
CA THR A 182 2.12 14.86 5.64
C THR A 182 0.97 15.01 4.63
N GLY A 183 -0.05 14.16 4.70
CA GLY A 183 -1.22 14.20 3.81
C GLY A 183 -2.20 15.32 4.17
N GLY A 184 -2.76 15.99 3.15
CA GLY A 184 -3.69 17.11 3.31
C GLY A 184 -4.94 16.76 4.12
N MET A 185 -5.52 15.58 3.94
CA MET A 185 -6.70 15.12 4.69
C MET A 185 -6.49 15.10 6.21
N ALA A 186 -5.27 14.81 6.68
CA ALA A 186 -4.98 14.87 8.11
C ALA A 186 -5.13 16.30 8.65
N TRP A 187 -4.69 17.30 7.88
CA TRP A 187 -4.81 18.72 8.26
C TRP A 187 -6.24 19.23 8.18
N GLU A 188 -7.00 18.82 7.17
CA GLU A 188 -8.44 19.10 7.09
C GLU A 188 -9.16 18.56 8.33
N ALA A 189 -8.84 17.32 8.72
CA ALA A 189 -9.42 16.71 9.91
C ALA A 189 -8.98 17.42 11.20
N LEU A 190 -7.69 17.73 11.37
CA LEU A 190 -7.18 18.47 12.53
C LEU A 190 -7.87 19.84 12.70
N ASN A 191 -8.04 20.56 11.60
CA ASN A 191 -8.76 21.84 11.59
C ASN A 191 -10.23 21.69 12.08
N ASN A 192 -10.92 20.64 11.64
CA ASN A 192 -12.31 20.38 12.05
C ASN A 192 -12.42 19.83 13.48
N ILE A 193 -11.46 19.02 13.92
CA ILE A 193 -11.40 18.48 15.29
C ILE A 193 -11.16 19.60 16.29
N ALA A 194 -10.28 20.55 15.94
CA ALA A 194 -9.90 21.67 16.80
C ALA A 194 -11.05 22.66 17.07
N ASP A 195 -12.04 22.74 16.18
CA ASP A 195 -13.25 23.57 16.35
C ASP A 195 -14.27 22.97 17.34
N GLY A 196 -13.96 21.83 17.95
CA GLY A 196 -14.85 21.15 18.90
C GLY A 196 -14.14 20.72 20.18
N ASP A 197 -14.94 20.41 21.20
CA ASP A 197 -14.50 19.92 22.52
C ASP A 197 -14.88 18.45 22.77
N ARG A 198 -15.08 17.69 21.69
CA ARG A 198 -15.41 16.26 21.74
C ARG A 198 -14.23 15.43 22.24
N PRO A 199 -14.46 14.43 23.13
CA PRO A 199 -13.42 13.53 23.61
C PRO A 199 -12.80 12.73 22.45
N LEU A 200 -11.57 13.07 22.06
CA LEU A 200 -10.83 12.41 21.01
C LEU A 200 -9.34 12.42 21.34
N VAL A 201 -8.71 11.26 21.33
CA VAL A 201 -7.27 11.12 21.56
C VAL A 201 -6.58 10.79 20.23
N ILE A 202 -5.68 11.66 19.81
CA ILE A 202 -4.85 11.48 18.62
C ILE A 202 -3.46 11.04 19.08
N VAL A 203 -3.07 9.83 18.76
CA VAL A 203 -1.73 9.28 19.05
C VAL A 203 -0.88 9.42 17.82
N VAL A 204 0.10 10.32 17.85
CA VAL A 204 1.10 10.46 16.79
C VAL A 204 2.23 9.49 17.09
N ASN A 205 2.33 8.44 16.27
CA ASN A 205 3.42 7.48 16.29
C ASN A 205 4.56 8.00 15.40
N ASP A 206 5.53 8.65 16.03
CA ASP A 206 6.66 9.27 15.37
C ASP A 206 7.88 8.34 15.38
N ASN A 207 8.21 7.78 14.22
CA ASN A 207 9.38 6.93 14.00
C ASN A 207 10.28 7.42 12.85
N GLU A 208 10.09 8.69 12.44
CA GLU A 208 10.88 9.40 11.41
C GLU A 208 10.74 8.88 9.98
N ARG A 209 9.89 7.89 9.74
CA ARG A 209 9.82 7.24 8.42
C ARG A 209 8.45 6.65 8.09
N SER A 210 8.10 6.75 6.80
CA SER A 210 7.16 5.83 6.13
C SER A 210 7.97 4.73 5.40
N TYR A 211 7.87 4.58 4.09
CA TYR A 211 8.86 3.85 3.29
C TYR A 211 10.19 4.61 3.23
N ALA A 212 10.14 5.92 3.09
CA ALA A 212 11.26 6.84 3.12
C ALA A 212 11.26 7.67 4.42
N PRO A 213 12.35 8.37 4.76
CA PRO A 213 12.34 9.35 5.84
C PRO A 213 11.23 10.38 5.64
N THR A 214 10.55 10.76 6.72
CA THR A 214 9.53 11.82 6.69
C THR A 214 10.20 13.15 6.35
N ILE A 215 9.64 13.90 5.42
CA ILE A 215 10.25 15.10 4.84
C ILE A 215 9.38 16.35 5.03
N GLY A 216 9.97 17.50 4.72
CA GLY A 216 9.30 18.80 4.70
C GLY A 216 9.27 19.53 6.05
N GLY A 217 8.52 20.64 6.10
CA GLY A 217 8.43 21.50 7.29
C GLY A 217 7.89 20.79 8.51
N LEU A 218 6.95 19.86 8.33
CA LEU A 218 6.39 19.05 9.43
C LEU A 218 7.45 18.14 10.05
N ALA A 219 8.25 17.45 9.23
CA ALA A 219 9.34 16.59 9.72
C ALA A 219 10.36 17.41 10.53
N ASN A 220 10.72 18.60 10.06
CA ASN A 220 11.60 19.52 10.78
C ASN A 220 10.99 19.98 12.11
N HIS A 221 9.68 20.22 12.12
CA HIS A 221 8.94 20.59 13.34
C HIS A 221 8.94 19.44 14.37
N LEU A 222 8.61 18.22 13.95
CA LEU A 222 8.65 17.03 14.80
C LEU A 222 10.08 16.77 15.30
N ALA A 223 11.10 16.92 14.46
CA ALA A 223 12.51 16.80 14.85
C ALA A 223 12.88 17.81 15.94
N THR A 224 12.38 19.05 15.86
CA THR A 224 12.60 20.06 16.88
C THR A 224 11.91 19.69 18.21
N LEU A 225 10.70 19.11 18.16
CA LEU A 225 10.00 18.62 19.36
C LEU A 225 10.79 17.51 20.07
N ARG A 226 11.45 16.62 19.35
CA ARG A 226 12.28 15.52 19.91
C ARG A 226 13.49 16.04 20.70
N THR A 227 14.06 17.18 20.31
CA THR A 227 15.29 17.72 20.92
C THR A 227 15.01 18.56 22.16
N THR A 228 13.75 18.73 22.56
CA THR A 228 13.31 19.69 23.59
C THR A 228 13.35 19.12 25.02
N ASP A 229 13.85 17.91 25.25
CA ASP A 229 13.99 17.26 26.57
C ASP A 229 14.73 18.10 27.64
N GLY A 230 15.57 19.04 27.22
CA GLY A 230 16.24 19.98 28.13
C GLY A 230 15.32 21.05 28.70
N TYR A 231 14.26 21.41 27.97
CA TYR A 231 13.36 22.53 28.33
C TYR A 231 12.34 22.14 29.40
N GLU A 232 11.74 20.96 29.33
CA GLU A 232 10.81 20.46 30.37
C GLU A 232 11.55 20.32 31.71
N ARG A 233 12.79 19.80 31.72
CA ARG A 233 13.64 19.73 32.92
C ARG A 233 14.04 21.12 33.42
N PHE A 234 14.28 22.08 32.55
CA PHE A 234 14.56 23.47 32.89
C PHE A 234 13.32 24.16 33.49
N LEU A 235 12.12 23.99 32.89
CA LEU A 235 10.88 24.52 33.40
C LEU A 235 10.49 23.92 34.75
N ALA A 236 10.62 22.60 34.91
CA ALA A 236 10.35 21.92 36.18
C ALA A 236 11.30 22.43 37.30
N ARG A 237 12.59 22.57 37.02
CA ARG A 237 13.57 23.14 37.96
C ARG A 237 13.30 24.61 38.26
N THR A 238 12.95 25.41 37.26
CA THR A 238 12.63 26.83 37.44
C THR A 238 11.37 27.02 38.28
N LYS A 239 10.35 26.16 38.06
CA LYS A 239 9.12 26.15 38.86
C LYS A 239 9.41 25.76 40.33
N GLU A 240 10.23 24.73 40.54
CA GLU A 240 10.62 24.28 41.89
C GLU A 240 11.43 25.34 42.65
N VAL A 241 12.29 26.10 41.96
CA VAL A 241 13.06 27.21 42.54
C VAL A 241 12.18 28.41 42.85
N LEU A 242 11.19 28.77 41.99
CA LEU A 242 10.25 29.86 42.24
C LEU A 242 9.27 29.52 43.38
N GLU A 243 8.81 28.29 43.49
CA GLU A 243 7.89 27.87 44.57
C GLU A 243 8.57 27.85 45.96
N ARG A 244 9.89 27.72 46.00
CA ARG A 244 10.70 27.74 47.24
C ARG A 244 11.12 29.13 47.71
N THR A 245 10.75 30.23 47.02
CA THR A 245 11.15 31.61 47.36
C THR A 245 9.93 32.42 47.87
N PRO A 246 9.74 32.63 49.18
CA PRO A 246 8.45 33.05 49.76
C PRO A 246 8.08 34.54 49.65
N VAL A 247 8.91 35.43 49.14
CA VAL A 247 8.69 36.89 49.33
C VAL A 247 8.47 37.73 48.06
N VAL A 248 8.68 37.16 46.83
CA VAL A 248 8.61 37.96 45.58
C VAL A 248 7.65 37.34 44.55
N GLY A 249 6.92 36.30 44.89
CA GLY A 249 6.29 35.39 43.92
C GLY A 249 5.09 35.90 43.13
N ARG A 250 4.17 36.67 43.68
CA ARG A 250 2.90 37.01 43.01
C ARG A 250 2.97 38.09 41.93
N PRO A 251 3.57 39.27 42.15
CA PRO A 251 3.67 40.26 41.06
C PRO A 251 4.64 39.87 39.96
N LEU A 252 5.71 39.11 40.27
CA LEU A 252 6.65 38.60 39.29
C LEU A 252 6.03 37.48 38.46
N TYR A 253 5.15 36.67 39.05
CA TYR A 253 4.41 35.61 38.36
C TYR A 253 3.44 36.16 37.31
N GLU A 254 2.72 37.27 37.59
CA GLU A 254 1.81 37.90 36.63
C GLU A 254 2.56 38.62 35.49
N THR A 255 3.69 39.27 35.79
CA THR A 255 4.56 39.90 34.78
C THR A 255 5.28 38.88 33.93
N LEU A 256 5.71 37.76 34.51
CA LEU A 256 6.28 36.64 33.81
C LEU A 256 5.24 35.85 33.01
N HIS A 257 3.94 35.88 33.36
CA HIS A 257 2.89 35.24 32.57
C HIS A 257 2.68 35.94 31.23
N GLY A 258 2.77 37.27 31.16
CA GLY A 258 2.75 38.04 29.91
C GLY A 258 4.04 37.86 29.06
N ALA A 259 5.19 37.89 29.74
CA ALA A 259 6.48 37.63 29.10
C ALA A 259 6.67 36.11 28.71
N LYS A 260 6.00 35.22 29.49
CA LYS A 260 6.03 33.77 29.26
C LYS A 260 5.33 33.38 27.96
N LYS A 261 4.28 34.08 27.52
CA LYS A 261 3.65 33.81 26.22
C LYS A 261 4.62 34.14 25.07
N GLY A 262 5.26 35.33 25.09
CA GLY A 262 6.21 35.71 24.06
C GLY A 262 7.53 34.93 24.08
N LEU A 263 7.98 34.46 25.27
CA LEU A 263 9.17 33.64 25.40
C LEU A 263 8.87 32.16 25.09
N LYS A 264 7.65 31.68 25.42
CA LYS A 264 7.15 30.36 25.07
C LYS A 264 7.01 30.22 23.55
N ASP A 265 6.48 31.23 22.88
CA ASP A 265 6.29 31.25 21.41
C ASP A 265 7.64 31.28 20.66
N PHE A 266 8.71 31.79 21.29
CA PHE A 266 10.06 31.83 20.71
C PHE A 266 10.90 30.57 21.01
N ILE A 267 10.57 29.81 22.06
CA ILE A 267 11.39 28.68 22.56
C ILE A 267 10.63 27.34 22.49
N ALA A 268 9.30 27.35 22.34
CA ALA A 268 8.49 26.12 22.36
C ALA A 268 7.94 25.77 20.98
N PRO A 269 8.51 24.76 20.31
CA PRO A 269 8.00 24.25 19.02
C PRO A 269 6.59 23.65 19.07
N GLN A 270 6.00 23.54 20.25
CA GLN A 270 4.64 22.99 20.48
C GLN A 270 3.51 23.88 19.92
N GLY A 271 3.82 25.14 19.57
CA GLY A 271 2.84 26.15 19.18
C GLY A 271 1.91 25.73 18.04
N MET A 272 2.40 24.99 17.05
CA MET A 272 1.60 24.67 15.87
C MET A 272 0.29 23.94 16.20
N PHE A 273 0.31 22.92 17.05
CA PHE A 273 -0.90 22.18 17.44
C PHE A 273 -1.72 22.94 18.50
N GLU A 274 -1.05 23.60 19.44
CA GLU A 274 -1.73 24.42 20.47
C GLU A 274 -2.38 25.67 19.85
N ASP A 275 -1.78 26.28 18.84
CA ASP A 275 -2.34 27.41 18.10
C ASP A 275 -3.59 27.04 17.29
N LEU A 276 -3.70 25.77 16.86
CA LEU A 276 -4.93 25.22 16.28
C LEU A 276 -6.02 24.96 17.32
N GLY A 277 -5.73 25.05 18.63
CA GLY A 277 -6.68 24.76 19.71
C GLY A 277 -6.61 23.33 20.25
N LEU A 278 -5.65 22.52 19.80
CA LEU A 278 -5.47 21.14 20.25
C LEU A 278 -4.55 21.07 21.46
N LYS A 279 -4.94 20.30 22.48
CA LYS A 279 -4.04 20.01 23.59
C LYS A 279 -2.93 19.07 23.14
N TYR A 280 -1.69 19.42 23.44
CA TYR A 280 -0.53 18.59 23.12
C TYR A 280 0.10 17.99 24.38
N VAL A 281 0.46 16.70 24.32
CA VAL A 281 1.14 15.93 25.36
C VAL A 281 2.29 15.16 24.71
N GLY A 282 3.51 15.43 25.14
CA GLY A 282 4.69 14.75 24.62
C GLY A 282 5.88 15.68 24.37
N PRO A 283 6.94 15.21 23.71
CA PRO A 283 7.10 13.81 23.24
C PRO A 283 7.30 12.82 24.40
N ILE A 284 6.84 11.58 24.22
CA ILE A 284 6.90 10.50 25.21
C ILE A 284 7.69 9.34 24.59
N ASP A 285 8.52 8.66 25.38
CA ASP A 285 9.14 7.41 24.95
C ASP A 285 8.04 6.36 24.68
N GLY A 286 7.85 6.01 23.40
CA GLY A 286 6.87 5.04 22.94
C GLY A 286 7.19 3.60 23.30
N HIS A 287 8.29 3.37 24.03
CA HIS A 287 8.73 2.08 24.54
C HIS A 287 8.71 1.99 26.08
N ASP A 288 8.29 3.05 26.76
CA ASP A 288 8.05 3.07 28.21
C ASP A 288 6.55 2.92 28.47
N ILE A 289 6.13 1.70 28.85
CA ILE A 289 4.71 1.36 29.07
C ILE A 289 4.10 2.24 30.18
N GLU A 290 4.83 2.48 31.30
CA GLU A 290 4.32 3.28 32.41
C GLU A 290 4.11 4.74 32.02
N ALA A 291 5.06 5.33 31.29
CA ALA A 291 4.95 6.69 30.79
C ALA A 291 3.79 6.83 29.78
N LEU A 292 3.64 5.85 28.88
CA LEU A 292 2.54 5.79 27.92
C LEU A 292 1.19 5.68 28.62
N GLU A 293 0.99 4.76 29.55
CA GLU A 293 -0.25 4.61 30.32
C GLU A 293 -0.61 5.89 31.06
N SER A 294 0.37 6.52 31.73
CA SER A 294 0.16 7.78 32.44
C SER A 294 -0.30 8.90 31.51
N ALA A 295 0.31 9.02 30.34
CA ALA A 295 -0.04 10.05 29.36
C ALA A 295 -1.40 9.80 28.72
N LEU A 296 -1.66 8.58 28.26
CA LEU A 296 -2.93 8.17 27.66
C LEU A 296 -4.10 8.31 28.65
N ALA A 297 -3.90 7.92 29.92
CA ALA A 297 -4.92 8.09 30.95
C ALA A 297 -5.20 9.58 31.27
N ARG A 298 -4.19 10.45 31.18
CA ARG A 298 -4.40 11.91 31.30
C ARG A 298 -5.15 12.45 30.10
N ALA A 299 -4.81 12.02 28.89
CA ALA A 299 -5.50 12.40 27.66
C ALA A 299 -6.97 11.95 27.68
N LYS A 300 -7.25 10.72 28.10
CA LYS A 300 -8.60 10.17 28.27
C LYS A 300 -9.45 11.04 29.21
N ARG A 301 -8.89 11.48 30.35
CA ARG A 301 -9.59 12.32 31.34
C ARG A 301 -9.74 13.79 30.94
N PHE A 302 -9.02 14.25 29.92
CA PHE A 302 -9.09 15.65 29.51
C PHE A 302 -10.46 16.03 28.96
N GLY A 303 -11.15 15.12 28.30
CA GLY A 303 -12.53 15.30 27.84
C GLY A 303 -12.69 16.15 26.57
N GLY A 304 -11.60 16.53 25.91
CA GLY A 304 -11.57 17.26 24.63
C GLY A 304 -10.52 16.65 23.69
N PRO A 305 -10.25 17.26 22.54
CA PRO A 305 -9.26 16.74 21.59
C PRO A 305 -7.83 16.91 22.13
N VAL A 306 -7.08 15.80 22.16
CA VAL A 306 -5.70 15.75 22.69
C VAL A 306 -4.80 15.03 21.74
N ILE A 307 -3.64 15.61 21.42
CA ILE A 307 -2.54 14.94 20.73
C ILE A 307 -1.59 14.36 21.77
N VAL A 308 -1.31 13.06 21.67
CA VAL A 308 -0.28 12.34 22.42
C VAL A 308 0.83 11.95 21.43
N HIS A 309 1.98 12.63 21.53
CA HIS A 309 3.11 12.39 20.63
C HIS A 309 4.05 11.36 21.24
N CYS A 310 4.21 10.21 20.58
CA CYS A 310 5.01 9.07 21.01
C CYS A 310 6.19 8.86 20.06
N LEU A 311 7.40 8.78 20.61
CA LEU A 311 8.62 8.46 19.85
C LEU A 311 8.82 6.95 19.86
N THR A 312 8.87 6.33 18.68
CA THR A 312 9.09 4.88 18.55
C THR A 312 10.26 4.58 17.61
N GLU A 313 10.78 3.35 17.69
CA GLU A 313 11.85 2.88 16.84
C GLU A 313 11.36 1.77 15.90
N LYS A 314 11.23 2.08 14.62
CA LYS A 314 10.83 1.12 13.59
C LYS A 314 11.87 -0.01 13.48
N GLY A 315 11.41 -1.28 13.59
CA GLY A 315 12.30 -2.44 13.57
C GLY A 315 12.91 -2.82 14.93
N ARG A 316 12.47 -2.18 16.04
CA ARG A 316 13.00 -2.39 17.39
C ARG A 316 13.09 -3.85 17.78
N GLY A 317 14.26 -4.22 18.33
CA GLY A 317 14.54 -5.57 18.82
C GLY A 317 14.92 -6.59 17.75
N TYR A 318 14.99 -6.18 16.47
CA TYR A 318 15.42 -7.05 15.37
C TYR A 318 16.52 -6.38 14.54
N GLN A 319 17.76 -6.80 14.74
CA GLN A 319 18.95 -6.17 14.15
C GLN A 319 18.90 -6.06 12.61
N PRO A 320 18.48 -7.08 11.84
CA PRO A 320 18.37 -6.94 10.39
C PRO A 320 17.46 -5.79 9.97
N ALA A 321 16.35 -5.56 10.67
CA ALA A 321 15.45 -4.45 10.35
C ALA A 321 16.04 -3.08 10.75
N LEU A 322 16.75 -2.99 11.88
CA LEU A 322 17.42 -1.77 12.32
C LEU A 322 18.54 -1.34 11.38
N GLN A 323 19.22 -2.31 10.76
CA GLN A 323 20.32 -2.09 9.83
C GLN A 323 19.88 -1.89 8.38
N ASP A 324 18.61 -2.15 8.08
CA ASP A 324 18.06 -1.93 6.74
C ASP A 324 17.83 -0.44 6.50
N GLU A 325 18.70 0.17 5.69
CA GLU A 325 18.63 1.58 5.33
C GLU A 325 17.50 1.90 4.35
N ALA A 326 17.01 0.88 3.63
CA ALA A 326 16.02 1.04 2.59
C ALA A 326 14.68 1.51 3.17
N ASP A 327 14.02 0.64 3.96
CA ASP A 327 12.72 0.95 4.53
C ASP A 327 12.51 0.40 5.96
N ARG A 328 13.58 -0.13 6.59
CA ARG A 328 13.54 -0.80 7.89
C ARG A 328 12.49 -1.90 7.95
N PHE A 329 12.45 -2.72 6.91
CA PHE A 329 11.49 -3.81 6.76
C PHE A 329 10.04 -3.33 6.87
N HIS A 330 9.72 -2.23 6.19
CA HIS A 330 8.35 -1.73 6.13
C HIS A 330 7.38 -2.79 5.58
N GLY A 331 7.74 -3.41 4.46
CA GLY A 331 7.00 -4.53 3.88
C GLY A 331 7.96 -5.53 3.25
N ILE A 332 7.93 -6.76 3.74
CA ILE A 332 8.85 -7.83 3.30
C ILE A 332 8.12 -9.04 2.74
N GLY A 333 8.78 -9.73 1.82
CA GLY A 333 8.45 -11.12 1.49
C GLY A 333 9.02 -12.10 2.53
N PRO A 334 8.91 -13.42 2.30
CA PRO A 334 9.57 -14.41 3.16
C PRO A 334 11.09 -14.24 3.19
N ILE A 335 11.65 -14.25 4.41
CA ILE A 335 13.08 -14.02 4.69
C ILE A 335 13.65 -15.11 5.60
N HIS A 336 14.98 -15.21 5.64
CA HIS A 336 15.68 -15.95 6.70
C HIS A 336 15.69 -15.11 7.98
N PRO A 337 15.10 -15.58 9.09
CA PRO A 337 14.94 -14.76 10.30
C PRO A 337 16.26 -14.34 10.94
N ASP A 338 17.33 -15.15 10.80
CA ASP A 338 18.63 -14.84 11.39
C ASP A 338 19.40 -13.75 10.63
N THR A 339 19.20 -13.64 9.32
CA THR A 339 19.99 -12.74 8.45
C THR A 339 19.16 -11.61 7.85
N GLY A 340 17.83 -11.72 7.83
CA GLY A 340 16.94 -10.79 7.13
C GLY A 340 16.98 -10.90 5.61
N LEU A 341 17.75 -11.82 5.04
CA LEU A 341 17.86 -11.95 3.58
C LEU A 341 16.65 -12.65 2.98
N PRO A 342 16.17 -12.23 1.80
CA PRO A 342 15.07 -12.89 1.09
C PRO A 342 15.36 -14.37 0.82
N ILE A 343 14.35 -15.25 0.99
CA ILE A 343 14.47 -16.69 0.68
C ILE A 343 14.58 -16.92 -0.84
N LYS A 344 13.93 -16.06 -1.64
CA LYS A 344 13.98 -16.12 -3.10
C LYS A 344 14.58 -14.82 -3.64
N ALA A 345 15.57 -14.94 -4.52
CA ALA A 345 16.04 -13.81 -5.30
C ALA A 345 14.91 -13.35 -6.24
N SER A 346 14.64 -12.06 -6.32
CA SER A 346 13.76 -11.47 -7.30
C SER A 346 14.48 -11.42 -8.66
N GLY A 347 13.81 -11.89 -9.72
CA GLY A 347 14.19 -11.58 -11.10
C GLY A 347 13.83 -10.13 -11.47
N ALA A 348 14.00 -9.78 -12.76
CA ALA A 348 13.51 -8.51 -13.27
C ALA A 348 11.99 -8.41 -13.05
N ASP A 349 11.56 -7.31 -12.48
CA ASP A 349 10.15 -6.97 -12.29
C ASP A 349 9.78 -5.70 -13.06
N TRP A 350 8.48 -5.43 -13.16
CA TRP A 350 7.97 -4.26 -13.87
C TRP A 350 8.55 -2.95 -13.35
N THR A 351 8.65 -2.83 -12.04
CA THR A 351 9.19 -1.65 -11.35
C THR A 351 10.64 -1.38 -11.71
N SER A 352 11.48 -2.42 -11.76
CA SER A 352 12.89 -2.29 -12.13
C SER A 352 13.09 -1.92 -13.60
N VAL A 353 12.24 -2.44 -14.50
CA VAL A 353 12.26 -2.06 -15.93
C VAL A 353 11.96 -0.58 -16.10
N PHE A 354 10.92 -0.08 -15.41
CA PHE A 354 10.59 1.34 -15.39
C PHE A 354 11.73 2.19 -14.81
N GLY A 355 12.27 1.78 -13.66
CA GLY A 355 13.34 2.55 -12.99
C GLY A 355 14.62 2.63 -13.81
N ASP A 356 14.99 1.56 -14.52
CA ASP A 356 16.14 1.57 -15.43
C ASP A 356 15.89 2.49 -16.62
N GLU A 357 14.71 2.45 -17.23
CA GLU A 357 14.37 3.31 -18.37
C GLU A 357 14.31 4.80 -17.97
N MET A 358 13.83 5.11 -16.76
CA MET A 358 13.86 6.49 -16.25
C MET A 358 15.28 7.07 -16.17
N VAL A 359 16.27 6.24 -15.80
CA VAL A 359 17.67 6.68 -15.77
C VAL A 359 18.17 6.97 -17.19
N GLU A 360 17.84 6.15 -18.18
CA GLU A 360 18.23 6.37 -19.59
C GLU A 360 17.57 7.64 -20.13
N LEU A 361 16.27 7.82 -19.93
CA LEU A 361 15.56 9.05 -20.31
C LEU A 361 16.16 10.29 -19.65
N GLY A 362 16.52 10.21 -18.36
CA GLY A 362 17.14 11.32 -17.64
C GLY A 362 18.55 11.68 -18.17
N LYS A 363 19.27 10.74 -18.77
CA LYS A 363 20.55 11.03 -19.47
C LYS A 363 20.34 11.71 -20.83
N GLU A 364 19.27 11.33 -21.54
CA GLU A 364 18.95 11.83 -22.87
C GLU A 364 18.27 13.21 -22.83
N ARG A 365 17.44 13.47 -21.78
CA ARG A 365 16.62 14.68 -21.63
C ARG A 365 16.84 15.32 -20.26
N GLU A 366 17.39 16.53 -20.26
CA GLU A 366 17.68 17.30 -19.04
C GLU A 366 16.40 17.89 -18.38
N ASP A 367 15.34 18.05 -19.16
CA ASP A 367 14.05 18.59 -18.72
C ASP A 367 13.17 17.57 -17.98
N ILE A 368 13.49 16.27 -18.03
CA ILE A 368 12.76 15.25 -17.27
C ILE A 368 13.06 15.39 -15.78
N VAL A 369 12.00 15.54 -14.99
CA VAL A 369 12.01 15.52 -13.53
C VAL A 369 11.08 14.45 -13.00
N ALA A 370 11.43 13.81 -11.90
CA ALA A 370 10.62 12.77 -11.30
C ALA A 370 9.95 13.24 -10.00
N ILE A 371 8.72 12.81 -9.77
CA ILE A 371 7.96 13.09 -8.55
C ILE A 371 7.45 11.77 -7.98
N THR A 372 7.43 11.66 -6.66
CA THR A 372 6.76 10.56 -5.96
C THR A 372 6.16 11.04 -4.63
N ALA A 373 5.27 10.24 -4.05
CA ALA A 373 4.59 10.54 -2.80
C ALA A 373 5.01 9.53 -1.71
N ALA A 374 6.15 9.77 -1.07
CA ALA A 374 6.79 8.92 -0.05
C ALA A 374 7.12 7.49 -0.53
N MET A 375 7.30 7.30 -1.86
CA MET A 375 7.42 5.97 -2.47
C MET A 375 8.65 5.81 -3.37
N LEU A 376 9.72 6.55 -3.10
CA LEU A 376 10.92 6.63 -3.94
C LEU A 376 11.45 5.25 -4.37
N GLN A 377 11.63 4.34 -3.43
CA GLN A 377 12.13 2.99 -3.69
C GLN A 377 11.04 2.03 -4.18
N PRO A 378 9.82 1.99 -3.60
CA PRO A 378 8.76 1.09 -4.03
C PRO A 378 8.30 1.26 -5.48
N VAL A 379 8.46 2.45 -6.07
CA VAL A 379 8.11 2.73 -7.48
C VAL A 379 9.33 2.77 -8.41
N GLY A 380 10.52 2.35 -7.94
CA GLY A 380 11.72 2.21 -8.77
C GLY A 380 12.51 3.49 -9.07
N LEU A 381 12.18 4.61 -8.44
CA LEU A 381 12.84 5.90 -8.70
C LEU A 381 14.17 6.10 -7.95
N LYS A 382 14.60 5.15 -7.10
CA LYS A 382 15.84 5.27 -6.32
C LYS A 382 17.08 5.47 -7.21
N LYS A 383 17.21 4.70 -8.29
CA LYS A 383 18.33 4.83 -9.23
C LYS A 383 18.35 6.19 -9.92
N PHE A 384 17.17 6.72 -10.28
CA PHE A 384 17.05 8.06 -10.86
C PHE A 384 17.46 9.13 -9.84
N ALA A 385 17.02 9.03 -8.60
CA ALA A 385 17.38 9.94 -7.52
C ALA A 385 18.90 9.95 -7.24
N ASP A 386 19.53 8.78 -7.22
CA ASP A 386 20.97 8.66 -7.02
C ASP A 386 21.78 9.26 -8.19
N THR A 387 21.24 9.15 -9.41
CA THR A 387 21.90 9.68 -10.62
C THR A 387 21.65 11.17 -10.81
N PHE A 388 20.43 11.64 -10.49
CA PHE A 388 19.98 13.01 -10.73
C PHE A 388 19.35 13.64 -9.47
N PRO A 389 20.11 13.85 -8.39
CA PRO A 389 19.58 14.27 -7.09
C PRO A 389 18.83 15.62 -7.11
N ASN A 390 19.07 16.46 -8.10
CA ASN A 390 18.41 17.77 -8.26
C ASN A 390 17.15 17.71 -9.15
N ARG A 391 16.77 16.54 -9.66
CA ARG A 391 15.65 16.34 -10.56
C ARG A 391 14.63 15.34 -10.01
N ILE A 392 14.66 15.10 -8.70
CA ILE A 392 13.70 14.24 -7.98
C ILE A 392 13.03 15.01 -6.85
N TYR A 393 11.72 14.86 -6.74
CA TYR A 393 10.92 15.45 -5.67
C TYR A 393 10.09 14.35 -5.01
N ASP A 394 10.39 14.07 -3.74
CA ASP A 394 9.48 13.32 -2.88
C ASP A 394 8.65 14.36 -2.11
N VAL A 395 7.32 14.23 -2.12
CA VAL A 395 6.42 15.22 -1.52
C VAL A 395 5.77 14.75 -0.22
N GLY A 396 6.22 13.61 0.32
CA GLY A 396 5.52 12.93 1.41
C GLY A 396 4.25 12.24 0.89
N ILE A 397 3.35 11.81 1.79
CA ILE A 397 2.10 11.16 1.38
C ILE A 397 1.08 12.24 0.96
N ALA A 398 1.33 12.88 -0.17
CA ALA A 398 0.60 14.05 -0.65
C ALA A 398 0.37 14.01 -2.18
N GLU A 399 -0.38 13.01 -2.64
CA GLU A 399 -0.60 12.73 -4.07
C GLU A 399 -1.29 13.91 -4.79
N GLN A 400 -2.22 14.59 -4.13
CA GLN A 400 -2.88 15.79 -4.66
C GLN A 400 -1.87 16.90 -4.94
N HIS A 401 -1.00 17.19 -3.96
CA HIS A 401 0.08 18.16 -4.13
C HIS A 401 1.04 17.74 -5.24
N ALA A 402 1.39 16.45 -5.34
CA ALA A 402 2.24 15.93 -6.40
C ALA A 402 1.69 16.24 -7.80
N ALA A 403 0.38 15.99 -8.01
CA ALA A 403 -0.26 16.23 -9.30
C ALA A 403 -0.32 17.74 -9.66
N VAL A 404 -0.67 18.61 -8.69
CA VAL A 404 -0.69 20.07 -8.91
C VAL A 404 0.73 20.60 -9.13
N SER A 405 1.71 20.12 -8.37
CA SER A 405 3.12 20.49 -8.54
C SER A 405 3.65 20.04 -9.91
N ALA A 406 3.24 18.87 -10.39
CA ALA A 406 3.56 18.41 -11.74
C ALA A 406 3.00 19.35 -12.82
N ALA A 407 1.75 19.81 -12.68
CA ALA A 407 1.18 20.80 -13.60
C ALA A 407 2.00 22.11 -13.58
N GLY A 408 2.40 22.58 -12.39
CA GLY A 408 3.25 23.76 -12.24
C GLY A 408 4.62 23.60 -12.90
N LEU A 409 5.26 22.43 -12.76
CA LEU A 409 6.54 22.10 -13.40
C LEU A 409 6.40 22.06 -14.93
N ALA A 410 5.35 21.43 -15.45
CA ALA A 410 5.08 21.41 -16.89
C ALA A 410 4.85 22.82 -17.44
N ALA A 411 4.08 23.65 -16.76
CA ALA A 411 3.90 25.06 -17.12
C ALA A 411 5.22 25.87 -17.04
N GLY A 412 6.15 25.43 -16.22
CA GLY A 412 7.52 25.98 -16.10
C GLY A 412 8.48 25.52 -17.19
N GLY A 413 8.07 24.63 -18.09
CA GLY A 413 8.86 24.18 -19.25
C GLY A 413 9.75 22.95 -18.99
N VAL A 414 9.43 22.12 -17.99
CA VAL A 414 10.05 20.81 -17.76
C VAL A 414 9.01 19.70 -17.91
N HIS A 415 9.44 18.47 -18.12
CA HIS A 415 8.52 17.32 -18.25
C HIS A 415 8.52 16.48 -16.97
N PRO A 416 7.51 16.60 -16.10
CA PRO A 416 7.41 15.82 -14.89
C PRO A 416 6.87 14.42 -15.14
N VAL A 417 7.52 13.42 -14.51
CA VAL A 417 7.07 12.03 -14.43
C VAL A 417 6.67 11.75 -12.97
N PHE A 418 5.37 11.62 -12.71
CA PHE A 418 4.84 11.32 -11.38
C PHE A 418 4.56 9.84 -11.23
N ALA A 419 5.37 9.14 -10.44
CA ALA A 419 5.23 7.71 -10.19
C ALA A 419 4.64 7.41 -8.81
N VAL A 420 3.58 6.60 -8.79
CA VAL A 420 2.82 6.22 -7.61
C VAL A 420 2.15 4.85 -7.84
N TYR A 421 1.68 4.16 -6.78
CA TYR A 421 0.84 2.99 -6.98
C TYR A 421 -0.51 3.37 -7.58
N ALA A 422 -1.02 2.54 -8.49
CA ALA A 422 -2.25 2.80 -9.23
C ALA A 422 -3.44 3.12 -8.31
N THR A 423 -3.59 2.40 -7.19
CA THR A 423 -4.67 2.66 -6.23
C THR A 423 -4.55 4.03 -5.56
N PHE A 424 -3.34 4.57 -5.36
CA PHE A 424 -3.15 5.85 -4.68
C PHE A 424 -3.37 7.06 -5.59
N LEU A 425 -3.29 6.89 -6.92
CA LEU A 425 -3.67 7.97 -7.85
C LEU A 425 -5.15 8.38 -7.68
N ASN A 426 -6.01 7.49 -7.20
CA ASN A 426 -7.41 7.81 -6.93
C ASN A 426 -7.57 9.06 -6.06
N ARG A 427 -6.61 9.32 -5.15
CA ARG A 427 -6.62 10.49 -4.27
C ARG A 427 -6.38 11.81 -5.02
N ALA A 428 -5.66 11.78 -6.14
CA ALA A 428 -5.33 12.94 -6.95
C ALA A 428 -6.16 13.04 -8.25
N PHE A 429 -7.26 12.29 -8.36
CA PHE A 429 -8.08 12.24 -9.58
C PHE A 429 -8.57 13.62 -10.00
N ASP A 430 -9.08 14.44 -9.07
CA ASP A 430 -9.53 15.79 -9.35
C ASP A 430 -8.41 16.68 -9.91
N GLN A 431 -7.20 16.56 -9.34
CA GLN A 431 -6.03 17.33 -9.79
C GLN A 431 -5.54 16.89 -11.17
N VAL A 432 -5.62 15.59 -11.49
CA VAL A 432 -5.34 15.10 -12.85
C VAL A 432 -6.34 15.70 -13.85
N LEU A 433 -7.61 15.78 -13.48
CA LEU A 433 -8.68 16.30 -14.35
C LEU A 433 -8.61 17.83 -14.48
N MET A 434 -8.56 18.56 -13.34
CA MET A 434 -8.75 20.01 -13.30
C MET A 434 -7.44 20.79 -13.41
N ASP A 435 -6.35 20.30 -12.79
CA ASP A 435 -5.09 21.04 -12.84
C ASP A 435 -4.22 20.63 -14.03
N VAL A 436 -4.18 19.34 -14.37
CA VAL A 436 -3.32 18.85 -15.46
C VAL A 436 -4.03 18.84 -16.81
N ALA A 437 -5.15 18.13 -16.93
CA ALA A 437 -5.81 17.93 -18.23
C ALA A 437 -6.50 19.20 -18.76
N LEU A 438 -7.20 19.95 -17.91
CA LEU A 438 -7.85 21.21 -18.29
C LEU A 438 -6.84 22.22 -18.84
N HIS A 439 -5.62 22.25 -18.25
CA HIS A 439 -4.54 23.16 -18.66
C HIS A 439 -3.64 22.57 -19.75
N LYS A 440 -3.94 21.34 -20.24
CA LYS A 440 -3.17 20.64 -21.26
C LYS A 440 -1.68 20.52 -20.91
N CYS A 441 -1.40 20.22 -19.66
CA CYS A 441 0.00 20.07 -19.19
C CYS A 441 0.57 18.72 -19.64
N GLY A 442 1.76 18.72 -20.20
CA GLY A 442 2.54 17.53 -20.53
C GLY A 442 3.09 16.89 -19.24
N VAL A 443 2.31 16.04 -18.61
CA VAL A 443 2.66 15.30 -17.40
C VAL A 443 2.51 13.80 -17.65
N THR A 444 3.55 13.02 -17.35
CA THR A 444 3.48 11.56 -17.43
C THR A 444 3.23 10.97 -16.04
N PHE A 445 2.08 10.30 -15.86
CA PHE A 445 1.78 9.52 -14.68
C PHE A 445 2.21 8.07 -14.88
N VAL A 446 2.96 7.52 -13.92
CA VAL A 446 3.37 6.12 -13.94
C VAL A 446 2.70 5.39 -12.80
N LEU A 447 1.86 4.41 -13.14
CA LEU A 447 1.02 3.68 -12.19
C LEU A 447 1.56 2.27 -11.99
N ASP A 448 2.36 2.11 -10.96
CA ASP A 448 2.85 0.80 -10.53
C ASP A 448 1.75 0.03 -9.79
N ARG A 449 1.78 -1.30 -9.82
CA ARG A 449 0.82 -2.20 -9.17
C ARG A 449 -0.61 -2.03 -9.67
N ALA A 450 -0.78 -1.75 -10.97
CA ALA A 450 -2.08 -1.73 -11.60
C ALA A 450 -2.70 -3.14 -11.66
N GLY A 451 -4.03 -3.21 -11.58
CA GLY A 451 -4.80 -4.45 -11.57
C GLY A 451 -4.81 -5.14 -10.20
N VAL A 452 -4.94 -6.47 -10.20
CA VAL A 452 -4.97 -7.29 -8.98
C VAL A 452 -3.57 -7.39 -8.38
N THR A 453 -3.38 -6.87 -7.18
CA THR A 453 -2.13 -7.00 -6.41
C THR A 453 -2.08 -8.27 -5.55
N GLY A 454 -3.25 -8.78 -5.15
CA GLY A 454 -3.42 -10.05 -4.46
C GLY A 454 -3.30 -9.94 -2.94
N THR A 455 -2.15 -10.28 -2.37
CA THR A 455 -1.94 -10.44 -0.93
C THR A 455 -2.18 -9.19 -0.08
N ASP A 456 -2.19 -8.01 -0.69
CA ASP A 456 -2.41 -6.74 0.01
C ASP A 456 -3.92 -6.38 0.15
N GLY A 457 -4.80 -7.17 -0.48
CA GLY A 457 -6.25 -7.07 -0.31
C GLY A 457 -6.91 -5.88 -0.99
N ALA A 458 -8.13 -5.59 -0.58
CA ALA A 458 -9.08 -4.70 -1.24
C ALA A 458 -8.55 -3.29 -1.51
N SER A 459 -7.85 -2.69 -0.56
CA SER A 459 -7.38 -1.30 -0.64
C SER A 459 -6.11 -1.10 -1.48
N HIS A 460 -5.43 -2.19 -1.86
CA HIS A 460 -4.21 -2.13 -2.66
C HIS A 460 -4.38 -2.57 -4.11
N ASN A 461 -5.53 -3.16 -4.49
CA ASN A 461 -5.80 -3.49 -5.88
C ASN A 461 -5.94 -2.23 -6.72
N GLY A 462 -5.04 -2.03 -7.69
CA GLY A 462 -5.03 -0.90 -8.63
C GLY A 462 -5.98 -1.15 -9.81
N MET A 463 -7.23 -1.48 -9.54
CA MET A 463 -8.20 -1.95 -10.54
C MET A 463 -9.21 -0.89 -10.99
N TRP A 464 -8.99 0.35 -10.60
CA TRP A 464 -9.91 1.46 -10.87
C TRP A 464 -9.39 2.44 -11.92
N ASP A 465 -8.08 2.47 -12.13
CA ASP A 465 -7.35 3.46 -12.90
C ASP A 465 -7.88 3.62 -14.33
N MET A 466 -7.98 2.53 -15.10
CA MET A 466 -8.49 2.61 -16.47
C MET A 466 -9.96 3.04 -16.54
N SER A 467 -10.75 2.79 -15.49
CA SER A 467 -12.16 3.21 -15.44
C SER A 467 -12.31 4.70 -15.14
N ILE A 468 -11.65 5.20 -14.09
CA ILE A 468 -11.79 6.62 -13.69
C ILE A 468 -11.09 7.56 -14.66
N LEU A 469 -10.00 7.14 -15.27
CA LEU A 469 -9.24 7.96 -16.22
C LEU A 469 -9.88 8.04 -17.61
N GLN A 470 -10.87 7.18 -17.94
CA GLN A 470 -11.61 7.28 -19.20
C GLN A 470 -12.33 8.62 -19.34
N VAL A 471 -12.79 9.23 -18.25
CA VAL A 471 -13.52 10.50 -18.28
C VAL A 471 -12.64 11.73 -18.44
N VAL A 472 -11.30 11.61 -18.28
CA VAL A 472 -10.37 12.75 -18.33
C VAL A 472 -10.14 13.20 -19.78
N PRO A 473 -10.53 14.42 -20.19
CA PRO A 473 -10.36 14.86 -21.58
C PRO A 473 -8.89 14.94 -22.02
N GLY A 474 -8.59 14.49 -23.22
CA GLY A 474 -7.26 14.57 -23.82
C GLY A 474 -6.21 13.61 -23.24
N LEU A 475 -6.46 13.00 -22.09
CA LEU A 475 -5.54 12.05 -21.46
C LEU A 475 -5.31 10.84 -22.39
N ARG A 476 -4.04 10.42 -22.51
CA ARG A 476 -3.64 9.21 -23.20
C ARG A 476 -3.20 8.15 -22.18
N LEU A 477 -3.67 6.91 -22.32
CA LEU A 477 -3.40 5.83 -21.37
C LEU A 477 -2.80 4.62 -22.08
N ALA A 478 -1.60 4.23 -21.66
CA ALA A 478 -0.86 3.07 -22.14
C ALA A 478 -0.92 1.92 -21.12
N ALA A 479 -1.05 0.69 -21.64
CA ALA A 479 -1.01 -0.54 -20.87
C ALA A 479 0.03 -1.50 -21.48
N PRO A 480 1.31 -1.40 -21.09
CA PRO A 480 2.38 -2.26 -21.62
C PRO A 480 2.12 -3.75 -21.35
N ARG A 481 2.39 -4.59 -22.33
CA ARG A 481 2.25 -6.05 -22.21
C ARG A 481 3.52 -6.76 -21.71
N ASP A 482 4.67 -6.14 -21.86
CA ASP A 482 5.98 -6.67 -21.48
C ASP A 482 7.01 -5.56 -21.23
N ALA A 483 8.27 -5.94 -20.91
CA ALA A 483 9.33 -5.00 -20.61
C ALA A 483 9.66 -4.05 -21.77
N ASP A 484 9.64 -4.56 -23.02
CA ASP A 484 9.96 -3.75 -24.19
C ASP A 484 8.88 -2.69 -24.43
N GLN A 485 7.62 -3.04 -24.16
CA GLN A 485 6.51 -2.09 -24.26
C GLN A 485 6.51 -1.07 -23.11
N VAL A 486 6.96 -1.41 -21.89
CA VAL A 486 7.18 -0.40 -20.83
C VAL A 486 8.13 0.67 -21.32
N ARG A 487 9.30 0.28 -21.86
CA ARG A 487 10.31 1.21 -22.37
C ARG A 487 9.77 2.05 -23.52
N ALA A 488 9.16 1.39 -24.52
CA ALA A 488 8.66 2.08 -25.70
C ALA A 488 7.55 3.08 -25.36
N GLN A 489 6.56 2.66 -24.58
CA GLN A 489 5.42 3.51 -24.24
C GLN A 489 5.77 4.62 -23.25
N LEU A 490 6.76 4.41 -22.36
CA LEU A 490 7.27 5.48 -21.51
C LEU A 490 7.97 6.56 -22.35
N ARG A 491 8.79 6.17 -23.34
CA ARG A 491 9.39 7.11 -24.29
C ARG A 491 8.34 7.87 -25.11
N GLU A 492 7.34 7.16 -25.62
CA GLU A 492 6.22 7.78 -26.33
C GLU A 492 5.42 8.75 -25.43
N ALA A 493 5.27 8.42 -24.13
CA ALA A 493 4.53 9.23 -23.17
C ALA A 493 5.21 10.57 -22.89
N VAL A 494 6.54 10.57 -22.69
CA VAL A 494 7.27 11.80 -22.36
C VAL A 494 7.46 12.74 -23.55
N GLU A 495 7.12 12.32 -24.77
CA GLU A 495 7.09 13.19 -25.95
C GLU A 495 5.78 13.99 -26.08
N VAL A 496 4.78 13.71 -25.22
CA VAL A 496 3.50 14.42 -25.25
C VAL A 496 3.56 15.65 -24.34
N GLU A 497 3.58 16.83 -24.93
CA GLU A 497 3.76 18.09 -24.20
C GLU A 497 2.45 18.83 -23.90
N ASP A 498 1.35 18.46 -24.55
CA ASP A 498 0.06 19.17 -24.52
C ASP A 498 -1.09 18.38 -23.89
N ALA A 499 -0.81 17.27 -23.24
CA ALA A 499 -1.80 16.44 -22.57
C ALA A 499 -1.19 15.53 -21.51
N PRO A 500 -1.94 15.13 -20.47
CA PRO A 500 -1.50 14.09 -19.56
C PRO A 500 -1.38 12.74 -20.25
N THR A 501 -0.31 12.00 -19.91
CA THR A 501 -0.12 10.62 -20.31
C THR A 501 -0.04 9.72 -19.09
N VAL A 502 -0.46 8.46 -19.25
CA VAL A 502 -0.42 7.44 -18.20
C VAL A 502 0.22 6.18 -18.76
N VAL A 503 1.19 5.62 -18.02
CA VAL A 503 1.76 4.29 -18.28
C VAL A 503 1.51 3.44 -17.05
N ARG A 504 0.71 2.36 -17.19
CA ARG A 504 0.32 1.48 -16.08
C ARG A 504 0.86 0.07 -16.24
N PHE A 505 1.37 -0.52 -15.18
CA PHE A 505 1.88 -1.90 -15.21
C PHE A 505 1.62 -2.64 -13.88
N SER A 506 1.65 -3.98 -13.97
CA SER A 506 1.28 -4.88 -12.87
C SER A 506 2.39 -5.02 -11.82
N LYS A 507 2.04 -5.56 -10.64
CA LYS A 507 2.97 -5.96 -9.58
C LYS A 507 3.72 -7.25 -9.94
N GLY A 508 5.00 -7.34 -9.57
CA GLY A 508 5.80 -8.55 -9.57
C GLY A 508 6.64 -8.76 -10.83
N ALA A 509 7.04 -9.99 -11.09
CA ALA A 509 7.95 -10.31 -12.19
C ALA A 509 7.34 -9.97 -13.55
N VAL A 510 8.15 -9.34 -14.41
CA VAL A 510 7.79 -9.15 -15.81
C VAL A 510 7.96 -10.47 -16.57
N GLY A 511 6.96 -10.83 -17.37
CA GLY A 511 7.00 -12.02 -18.23
C GLY A 511 8.00 -11.89 -19.40
N PRO A 512 8.16 -12.95 -20.19
CA PRO A 512 8.93 -12.88 -21.42
C PRO A 512 8.29 -11.91 -22.42
N ALA A 513 9.10 -11.37 -23.32
CA ALA A 513 8.63 -10.52 -24.41
C ALA A 513 7.59 -11.25 -25.29
N VAL A 514 6.54 -10.53 -25.67
CA VAL A 514 5.48 -11.01 -26.56
C VAL A 514 5.59 -10.22 -27.89
N PRO A 515 6.26 -10.77 -28.90
CA PRO A 515 6.47 -10.07 -30.17
C PRO A 515 5.14 -9.86 -30.91
N ALA A 516 5.01 -8.72 -31.58
CA ALA A 516 3.95 -8.50 -32.55
C ALA A 516 4.31 -9.16 -33.89
N VAL A 517 3.32 -9.75 -34.55
CA VAL A 517 3.47 -10.34 -35.90
C VAL A 517 3.05 -9.35 -37.01
N GLY A 518 2.38 -8.26 -36.63
CA GLY A 518 1.94 -7.20 -37.51
C GLY A 518 1.42 -5.98 -36.74
N ARG A 519 0.90 -5.00 -37.46
CA ARG A 519 0.28 -3.79 -36.87
C ARG A 519 -0.93 -3.35 -37.70
N VAL A 520 -1.99 -2.90 -37.02
CA VAL A 520 -3.20 -2.33 -37.61
C VAL A 520 -3.49 -1.02 -36.87
N GLY A 521 -3.38 0.12 -37.58
CA GLY A 521 -3.38 1.43 -36.91
C GLY A 521 -2.21 1.54 -35.92
N GLY A 522 -2.49 1.99 -34.72
CA GLY A 522 -1.53 2.00 -33.59
C GLY A 522 -1.47 0.71 -32.80
N MET A 523 -2.31 -0.29 -33.13
CA MET A 523 -2.42 -1.54 -32.39
C MET A 523 -1.46 -2.61 -32.91
N ASP A 524 -0.81 -3.33 -32.01
CA ASP A 524 0.03 -4.49 -32.36
C ASP A 524 -0.84 -5.75 -32.56
N VAL A 525 -0.66 -6.47 -33.68
CA VAL A 525 -1.25 -7.78 -33.88
C VAL A 525 -0.33 -8.83 -33.26
N LEU A 526 -0.81 -9.55 -32.24
CA LEU A 526 -0.04 -10.58 -31.55
C LEU A 526 -0.23 -11.95 -32.19
N ARG A 527 -1.36 -12.15 -32.89
CA ARG A 527 -1.69 -13.35 -33.62
C ARG A 527 -2.68 -13.06 -34.73
N GLU A 528 -2.43 -13.57 -35.91
CA GLU A 528 -3.38 -13.57 -37.03
C GLU A 528 -4.25 -14.83 -37.01
N SER A 529 -5.51 -14.69 -37.43
CA SER A 529 -6.45 -15.82 -37.51
C SER A 529 -6.17 -16.82 -38.63
N GLY A 530 -5.45 -16.39 -39.68
CA GLY A 530 -5.20 -17.20 -40.88
C GLY A 530 -6.40 -17.31 -41.83
N THR A 531 -7.46 -16.51 -41.63
CA THR A 531 -8.65 -16.48 -42.50
C THR A 531 -9.12 -15.03 -42.71
N ASP A 532 -9.83 -14.78 -43.82
CA ASP A 532 -10.37 -13.46 -44.14
C ASP A 532 -11.61 -13.10 -43.31
N THR A 533 -12.32 -14.07 -42.75
CA THR A 533 -13.52 -13.92 -41.93
C THR A 533 -13.36 -14.63 -40.58
N PRO A 534 -12.55 -14.09 -39.67
CA PRO A 534 -12.30 -14.72 -38.38
C PRO A 534 -13.52 -14.62 -37.45
N ASP A 535 -13.66 -15.58 -36.54
CA ASP A 535 -14.77 -15.61 -35.58
C ASP A 535 -14.58 -14.55 -34.49
N VAL A 536 -13.39 -14.45 -33.88
CA VAL A 536 -13.15 -13.68 -32.68
C VAL A 536 -12.04 -12.65 -32.90
N LEU A 537 -12.34 -11.39 -32.59
CA LEU A 537 -11.34 -10.37 -32.33
C LEU A 537 -11.09 -10.32 -30.81
N LEU A 538 -9.95 -10.84 -30.37
CA LEU A 538 -9.54 -10.85 -28.96
C LEU A 538 -8.63 -9.67 -28.68
N VAL A 539 -9.13 -8.69 -27.94
CA VAL A 539 -8.41 -7.47 -27.53
C VAL A 539 -7.74 -7.74 -26.17
N SER A 540 -6.45 -7.81 -26.18
CA SER A 540 -5.60 -8.08 -25.02
C SER A 540 -5.11 -6.78 -24.39
N VAL A 541 -5.41 -6.54 -23.11
CA VAL A 541 -4.99 -5.33 -22.42
C VAL A 541 -3.80 -5.61 -21.50
N GLY A 542 -2.66 -5.03 -21.83
CA GLY A 542 -1.47 -5.01 -20.99
C GLY A 542 -0.90 -6.39 -20.68
N ALA A 543 -0.52 -6.61 -19.43
CA ALA A 543 0.14 -7.82 -18.92
C ALA A 543 -0.64 -9.13 -19.14
N LEU A 544 -1.87 -9.08 -19.67
CA LEU A 544 -2.69 -10.25 -19.96
C LEU A 544 -2.42 -10.86 -21.36
N ALA A 545 -1.48 -10.32 -22.13
CA ALA A 545 -1.16 -10.80 -23.46
C ALA A 545 -0.81 -12.31 -23.54
N PRO A 546 0.01 -12.87 -22.64
CA PRO A 546 0.27 -14.30 -22.64
C PRO A 546 -1.01 -15.14 -22.43
N MET A 547 -1.89 -14.71 -21.54
CA MET A 547 -3.18 -15.37 -21.29
C MET A 547 -4.11 -15.29 -22.52
N CYS A 548 -4.13 -14.16 -23.21
CA CYS A 548 -4.93 -14.01 -24.43
C CYS A 548 -4.44 -14.91 -25.56
N LEU A 549 -3.14 -15.11 -25.71
CA LEU A 549 -2.57 -16.08 -26.67
C LEU A 549 -2.93 -17.52 -26.29
N GLU A 550 -2.98 -17.84 -24.99
CA GLU A 550 -3.46 -19.14 -24.50
C GLU A 550 -4.95 -19.33 -24.81
N ILE A 551 -5.79 -18.30 -24.55
CA ILE A 551 -7.22 -18.31 -24.92
C ILE A 551 -7.40 -18.61 -26.42
N ALA A 552 -6.69 -17.91 -27.28
CA ALA A 552 -6.75 -18.12 -28.71
C ALA A 552 -6.37 -19.57 -29.11
N THR A 553 -5.35 -20.12 -28.46
CA THR A 553 -4.94 -21.52 -28.66
C THR A 553 -6.01 -22.54 -28.21
N LEU A 554 -6.73 -22.22 -27.12
CA LEU A 554 -7.83 -23.05 -26.64
C LEU A 554 -9.06 -22.97 -27.58
N LEU A 555 -9.33 -21.80 -28.15
CA LEU A 555 -10.40 -21.58 -29.12
C LEU A 555 -10.13 -22.29 -30.44
N ASP A 556 -8.89 -22.29 -30.93
CA ASP A 556 -8.51 -23.04 -32.15
C ASP A 556 -8.78 -24.55 -32.04
N ARG A 557 -8.53 -25.11 -30.84
CA ARG A 557 -8.85 -26.53 -30.59
C ARG A 557 -10.33 -26.83 -30.70
N GLN A 558 -11.20 -25.80 -30.67
CA GLN A 558 -12.63 -25.87 -30.88
C GLN A 558 -13.05 -25.45 -32.30
N GLY A 559 -12.08 -25.18 -33.18
CA GLY A 559 -12.34 -24.73 -34.54
C GLY A 559 -12.73 -23.26 -34.66
N ILE A 560 -12.54 -22.45 -33.59
CA ILE A 560 -12.87 -21.02 -33.55
C ILE A 560 -11.63 -20.21 -33.93
N THR A 561 -11.70 -19.49 -35.04
CA THR A 561 -10.60 -18.68 -35.53
C THR A 561 -10.49 -17.35 -34.76
N THR A 562 -9.27 -16.98 -34.34
CA THR A 562 -9.07 -15.84 -33.45
C THR A 562 -7.92 -14.96 -33.89
N THR A 563 -8.20 -13.66 -34.08
CA THR A 563 -7.18 -12.59 -34.17
C THR A 563 -6.94 -12.03 -32.77
N VAL A 564 -5.67 -11.89 -32.35
CA VAL A 564 -5.32 -11.28 -31.05
C VAL A 564 -4.60 -9.96 -31.30
N VAL A 565 -5.13 -8.88 -30.71
CA VAL A 565 -4.52 -7.53 -30.81
C VAL A 565 -4.25 -6.95 -29.43
N ASP A 566 -3.17 -6.17 -29.32
CA ASP A 566 -2.83 -5.34 -28.18
C ASP A 566 -3.02 -3.86 -28.59
N PRO A 567 -3.94 -3.13 -27.98
CA PRO A 567 -4.12 -1.71 -28.27
C PRO A 567 -2.90 -0.85 -28.00
N ARG A 568 -1.99 -1.29 -27.11
CA ARG A 568 -0.86 -0.52 -26.55
C ARG A 568 -1.35 0.72 -25.78
N TRP A 569 -1.95 1.67 -26.50
CA TRP A 569 -2.68 2.81 -25.95
C TRP A 569 -4.15 2.47 -25.91
N VAL A 570 -4.70 2.31 -24.70
CA VAL A 570 -6.11 1.94 -24.48
C VAL A 570 -7.04 3.14 -24.45
N LYS A 571 -6.48 4.35 -24.41
CA LYS A 571 -7.16 5.62 -24.56
C LYS A 571 -6.26 6.61 -25.29
N PRO A 572 -6.78 7.30 -26.34
CA PRO A 572 -8.09 7.05 -26.99
C PRO A 572 -8.15 5.66 -27.62
N VAL A 573 -9.36 5.14 -27.86
CA VAL A 573 -9.53 3.93 -28.68
C VAL A 573 -9.05 4.22 -30.09
N ASP A 574 -8.23 3.35 -30.63
CA ASP A 574 -7.66 3.52 -31.98
C ASP A 574 -8.76 3.50 -33.05
N GLU A 575 -8.67 4.41 -34.03
CA GLU A 575 -9.66 4.52 -35.10
C GLU A 575 -9.77 3.26 -35.97
N ALA A 576 -8.70 2.48 -36.06
CA ALA A 576 -8.69 1.20 -36.76
C ALA A 576 -9.44 0.08 -36.03
N MET A 577 -9.86 0.28 -34.78
CA MET A 577 -10.59 -0.73 -34.00
C MET A 577 -11.96 -1.06 -34.62
N ALA A 578 -12.72 -0.08 -35.05
CA ALA A 578 -14.02 -0.31 -35.62
C ALA A 578 -13.98 -1.08 -36.95
N PRO A 579 -13.17 -0.69 -37.97
CA PRO A 579 -13.04 -1.48 -39.20
C PRO A 579 -12.46 -2.88 -38.96
N LEU A 580 -11.59 -3.03 -37.95
CA LEU A 580 -11.07 -4.35 -37.60
C LEU A 580 -12.16 -5.21 -36.96
N ALA A 581 -12.96 -4.66 -36.06
CA ALA A 581 -14.06 -5.36 -35.40
C ALA A 581 -15.11 -5.85 -36.42
N GLU A 582 -15.46 -5.04 -37.43
CA GLU A 582 -16.44 -5.35 -38.46
C GLU A 582 -16.10 -6.62 -39.27
N ARG A 583 -14.82 -6.98 -39.34
CA ARG A 583 -14.35 -8.21 -40.00
C ARG A 583 -14.52 -9.48 -39.17
N HIS A 584 -14.95 -9.35 -37.90
CA HIS A 584 -15.08 -10.45 -36.97
C HIS A 584 -16.54 -10.64 -36.55
N ARG A 585 -16.89 -11.86 -36.13
CA ARG A 585 -18.26 -12.18 -35.68
C ARG A 585 -18.55 -11.72 -34.25
N VAL A 586 -17.48 -11.59 -33.44
CA VAL A 586 -17.57 -11.12 -32.04
C VAL A 586 -16.27 -10.46 -31.62
N VAL A 587 -16.37 -9.39 -30.82
CA VAL A 587 -15.25 -8.77 -30.13
C VAL A 587 -15.21 -9.25 -28.69
N VAL A 588 -14.05 -9.66 -28.24
CA VAL A 588 -13.78 -10.08 -26.86
C VAL A 588 -12.67 -9.20 -26.29
N THR A 589 -12.90 -8.52 -25.16
CA THR A 589 -11.86 -7.76 -24.48
C THR A 589 -11.48 -8.42 -23.17
N VAL A 590 -10.18 -8.43 -22.84
CA VAL A 590 -9.66 -9.00 -21.59
C VAL A 590 -8.76 -7.97 -20.92
N GLU A 591 -9.17 -7.51 -19.74
CA GLU A 591 -8.48 -6.44 -19.01
C GLU A 591 -8.34 -6.73 -17.51
N ASP A 592 -7.21 -6.33 -16.93
CA ASP A 592 -6.95 -6.39 -15.49
C ASP A 592 -7.39 -5.05 -14.82
N ASN A 593 -8.67 -4.76 -14.95
CA ASN A 593 -9.33 -3.56 -14.43
C ASN A 593 -10.81 -3.85 -14.18
N SER A 594 -11.50 -2.98 -13.45
CA SER A 594 -12.96 -3.06 -13.33
C SER A 594 -13.62 -3.03 -14.71
N ARG A 595 -14.58 -3.93 -14.95
CA ARG A 595 -15.38 -3.95 -16.18
C ARG A 595 -16.18 -2.67 -16.35
N ALA A 596 -16.64 -2.09 -15.24
CA ALA A 596 -17.45 -0.87 -15.27
C ALA A 596 -16.57 0.32 -15.69
N GLY A 597 -16.83 0.88 -16.86
CA GLY A 597 -16.09 2.01 -17.41
C GLY A 597 -14.66 1.67 -17.88
N GLY A 598 -14.29 0.40 -17.95
CA GLY A 598 -12.98 -0.04 -18.43
C GLY A 598 -12.82 0.03 -19.96
N VAL A 599 -11.74 -0.59 -20.45
CA VAL A 599 -11.38 -0.59 -21.88
C VAL A 599 -12.45 -1.25 -22.73
N GLY A 600 -13.03 -2.37 -22.26
CA GLY A 600 -14.15 -3.02 -22.95
C GLY A 600 -15.37 -2.10 -23.13
N SER A 601 -15.68 -1.29 -22.12
CA SER A 601 -16.74 -0.29 -22.17
C SER A 601 -16.44 0.83 -23.19
N ALA A 602 -15.18 1.31 -23.23
CA ALA A 602 -14.74 2.34 -24.16
C ALA A 602 -14.78 1.85 -25.62
N ILE A 603 -14.32 0.62 -25.88
CA ILE A 603 -14.40 -0.01 -27.21
C ILE A 603 -15.85 -0.21 -27.62
N ALA A 604 -16.73 -0.69 -26.73
CA ALA A 604 -18.14 -0.85 -27.03
C ALA A 604 -18.81 0.48 -27.41
N GLN A 605 -18.42 1.59 -26.77
CA GLN A 605 -18.89 2.92 -27.17
C GLN A 605 -18.35 3.32 -28.54
N ALA A 606 -17.04 3.15 -28.78
CA ALA A 606 -16.42 3.50 -30.06
C ALA A 606 -17.03 2.73 -31.24
N LEU A 607 -17.37 1.45 -31.08
CA LEU A 607 -18.06 0.65 -32.10
C LEU A 607 -19.46 1.20 -32.40
N ARG A 608 -20.23 1.54 -31.35
CA ARG A 608 -21.57 2.15 -31.55
C ARG A 608 -21.50 3.51 -32.27
N ASP A 609 -20.53 4.34 -31.88
CA ASP A 609 -20.33 5.66 -32.48
C ASP A 609 -19.92 5.54 -33.96
N ALA A 610 -19.19 4.48 -34.33
CA ALA A 610 -18.83 4.14 -35.71
C ALA A 610 -19.94 3.41 -36.49
N GLY A 611 -21.08 3.08 -35.87
CA GLY A 611 -22.16 2.33 -36.49
C GLY A 611 -21.87 0.84 -36.73
N VAL A 612 -20.87 0.27 -36.04
CA VAL A 612 -20.49 -1.14 -36.16
C VAL A 612 -21.32 -1.97 -35.17
N ASP A 613 -22.18 -2.83 -35.69
CA ASP A 613 -23.08 -3.71 -34.92
C ASP A 613 -22.46 -5.14 -34.78
N VAL A 614 -21.36 -5.24 -34.06
CA VAL A 614 -20.71 -6.50 -33.73
C VAL A 614 -20.87 -6.78 -32.24
N PRO A 615 -21.34 -7.97 -31.82
CA PRO A 615 -21.45 -8.33 -30.41
C PRO A 615 -20.11 -8.17 -29.71
N LEU A 616 -20.12 -7.54 -28.50
CA LEU A 616 -18.93 -7.42 -27.68
C LEU A 616 -19.13 -8.12 -26.34
N ARG A 617 -18.12 -8.87 -25.92
CA ARG A 617 -18.04 -9.49 -24.59
C ARG A 617 -16.76 -9.05 -23.89
N ASP A 618 -16.93 -8.33 -22.79
CA ASP A 618 -15.86 -7.86 -21.92
C ASP A 618 -15.57 -8.85 -20.77
N PHE A 619 -14.30 -9.12 -20.53
CA PHE A 619 -13.77 -9.85 -19.38
C PHE A 619 -12.83 -8.95 -18.58
N GLY A 620 -13.15 -8.77 -17.32
CA GLY A 620 -12.41 -7.92 -16.40
C GLY A 620 -12.86 -8.16 -14.96
N ILE A 621 -12.36 -7.35 -14.05
CA ILE A 621 -12.66 -7.46 -12.63
C ILE A 621 -14.11 -7.03 -12.37
N PRO A 622 -14.92 -7.83 -11.64
CA PRO A 622 -16.27 -7.45 -11.27
C PRO A 622 -16.27 -6.21 -10.36
N PRO A 623 -17.34 -5.38 -10.35
CA PRO A 623 -17.42 -4.15 -9.55
C PRO A 623 -17.67 -4.48 -8.05
N ARG A 624 -16.73 -5.13 -7.41
CA ARG A 624 -16.72 -5.46 -5.98
C ARG A 624 -15.30 -5.39 -5.43
N PHE A 625 -15.15 -5.18 -4.14
CA PHE A 625 -13.87 -5.35 -3.47
C PHE A 625 -13.44 -6.81 -3.47
N LEU A 626 -12.13 -7.03 -3.62
CA LEU A 626 -11.54 -8.37 -3.69
C LEU A 626 -10.74 -8.63 -2.41
N ASP A 627 -10.96 -9.79 -1.80
CA ASP A 627 -10.24 -10.21 -0.61
C ASP A 627 -8.76 -10.50 -0.90
N HIS A 628 -7.97 -10.54 0.17
CA HIS A 628 -6.56 -10.88 0.08
C HIS A 628 -6.35 -12.37 -0.23
N ALA A 629 -5.57 -12.64 -1.27
CA ALA A 629 -5.09 -13.96 -1.66
C ALA A 629 -3.88 -13.79 -2.60
N SER A 630 -3.31 -14.86 -3.12
CA SER A 630 -2.38 -14.71 -4.25
C SER A 630 -3.12 -14.17 -5.48
N ARG A 631 -2.41 -13.43 -6.35
CA ARG A 631 -3.01 -12.92 -7.61
C ARG A 631 -3.68 -14.05 -8.41
N ALA A 632 -3.04 -15.22 -8.52
CA ALA A 632 -3.58 -16.36 -9.26
C ALA A 632 -4.91 -16.88 -8.66
N GLU A 633 -5.01 -16.97 -7.33
CA GLU A 633 -6.23 -17.38 -6.65
C GLU A 633 -7.36 -16.36 -6.85
N VAL A 634 -7.05 -15.06 -6.74
CA VAL A 634 -8.04 -13.99 -7.01
C VAL A 634 -8.53 -14.05 -8.45
N MET A 635 -7.61 -14.15 -9.44
CA MET A 635 -7.98 -14.24 -10.85
C MET A 635 -8.85 -15.46 -11.15
N ALA A 636 -8.54 -16.61 -10.54
CA ALA A 636 -9.35 -17.83 -10.66
C ALA A 636 -10.74 -17.65 -10.04
N GLU A 637 -10.82 -17.03 -8.87
CA GLU A 637 -12.11 -16.79 -8.18
C GLU A 637 -13.07 -15.91 -8.99
N ILE A 638 -12.54 -14.90 -9.67
CA ILE A 638 -13.36 -14.00 -10.52
C ILE A 638 -13.55 -14.55 -11.94
N GLY A 639 -13.04 -15.75 -12.26
CA GLY A 639 -13.18 -16.38 -13.58
C GLY A 639 -12.36 -15.72 -14.67
N LEU A 640 -11.31 -14.97 -14.32
CA LEU A 640 -10.40 -14.31 -15.24
C LEU A 640 -9.18 -15.22 -15.49
N THR A 641 -9.46 -16.40 -16.07
CA THR A 641 -8.46 -17.42 -16.46
C THR A 641 -8.65 -17.82 -17.92
N ALA A 642 -7.59 -18.28 -18.57
CA ALA A 642 -7.69 -18.68 -19.98
C ALA A 642 -8.74 -19.78 -20.24
N PRO A 643 -8.84 -20.87 -19.44
CA PRO A 643 -9.87 -21.90 -19.63
C PRO A 643 -11.29 -21.38 -19.43
N ASP A 644 -11.52 -20.51 -18.43
CA ASP A 644 -12.86 -19.98 -18.13
C ASP A 644 -13.34 -19.03 -19.22
N ILE A 645 -12.47 -18.17 -19.71
CA ILE A 645 -12.77 -17.22 -20.79
C ILE A 645 -13.00 -18.01 -22.09
N ALA A 646 -12.11 -18.93 -22.46
CA ALA A 646 -12.25 -19.74 -23.68
C ALA A 646 -13.59 -20.50 -23.70
N ARG A 647 -13.97 -21.12 -22.57
CA ARG A 647 -15.27 -21.82 -22.45
C ARG A 647 -16.47 -20.87 -22.67
N GLN A 648 -16.43 -19.68 -22.08
CA GLN A 648 -17.50 -18.69 -22.25
C GLN A 648 -17.58 -18.16 -23.68
N VAL A 649 -16.43 -17.91 -24.33
CA VAL A 649 -16.34 -17.46 -25.72
C VAL A 649 -16.84 -18.54 -26.67
N THR A 650 -16.46 -19.81 -26.47
CA THR A 650 -16.99 -20.96 -27.24
C THR A 650 -18.51 -21.02 -27.15
N GLY A 651 -19.08 -20.87 -25.94
CA GLY A 651 -20.53 -20.83 -25.77
C GLY A 651 -21.20 -19.61 -26.43
N LEU A 652 -20.50 -18.48 -26.53
CA LEU A 652 -21.01 -17.29 -27.23
C LEU A 652 -21.03 -17.51 -28.74
N VAL A 653 -19.95 -17.99 -29.35
CA VAL A 653 -19.85 -18.29 -30.79
C VAL A 653 -20.90 -19.30 -31.20
N SER A 654 -21.08 -20.40 -30.44
CA SER A 654 -22.13 -21.40 -30.70
C SER A 654 -23.55 -20.84 -30.69
N LYS A 655 -23.84 -19.85 -29.83
CA LYS A 655 -25.14 -19.14 -29.83
C LYS A 655 -25.35 -18.26 -31.05
N LEU A 656 -24.29 -17.65 -31.55
CA LEU A 656 -24.35 -16.89 -32.79
C LEU A 656 -24.64 -17.81 -33.99
N ASP A 657 -24.02 -18.99 -34.05
CA ASP A 657 -24.29 -20.00 -35.07
C ASP A 657 -25.75 -20.44 -35.06
N GLY A 658 -26.34 -20.70 -33.88
CA GLY A 658 -27.72 -21.07 -33.74
C GLY A 658 -28.74 -19.98 -34.18
N LYS A 659 -28.39 -18.71 -33.96
CA LYS A 659 -29.23 -17.58 -34.42
C LYS A 659 -29.20 -17.42 -35.95
N TYR A 660 -28.05 -17.53 -36.57
CA TYR A 660 -27.94 -17.41 -38.04
C TYR A 660 -28.41 -18.66 -38.77
N GLY A 661 -28.27 -19.87 -38.17
CA GLY A 661 -28.83 -21.10 -38.74
C GLY A 661 -30.36 -21.14 -38.77
N SER A 662 -31.05 -20.54 -37.79
CA SER A 662 -32.52 -20.44 -37.78
C SER A 662 -33.07 -19.45 -38.82
N THR A 663 -32.38 -18.34 -39.03
CA THR A 663 -32.77 -17.35 -40.07
C THR A 663 -32.51 -17.86 -41.50
N ALA A 664 -31.45 -18.62 -41.73
CA ALA A 664 -31.19 -19.26 -43.02
C ALA A 664 -32.27 -20.32 -43.35
N ALA A 665 -32.66 -21.15 -42.38
CA ALA A 665 -33.72 -22.14 -42.54
C ALA A 665 -35.11 -21.52 -42.76
N GLU A 666 -35.39 -20.34 -42.18
CA GLU A 666 -36.62 -19.60 -42.44
C GLU A 666 -36.65 -18.95 -43.83
N VAL A 667 -35.49 -18.46 -44.33
CA VAL A 667 -35.40 -17.90 -45.71
C VAL A 667 -35.55 -18.99 -46.74
N ASP A 668 -34.89 -20.15 -46.59
CA ASP A 668 -35.04 -21.31 -47.51
C ASP A 668 -36.49 -21.88 -47.48
N SER A 669 -37.17 -21.82 -46.35
CA SER A 669 -38.56 -22.28 -46.24
C SER A 669 -39.56 -21.32 -46.92
N VAL A 670 -39.23 -20.02 -47.01
CA VAL A 670 -40.05 -19.02 -47.68
C VAL A 670 -39.85 -19.04 -49.21
N GLU A 671 -38.64 -19.35 -49.68
CA GLU A 671 -38.40 -19.52 -51.14
C GLU A 671 -39.00 -20.82 -51.65
N SER A 672 -38.90 -21.94 -50.89
CA SER A 672 -39.55 -23.21 -51.27
C SER A 672 -41.07 -23.24 -51.20
N ALA A 673 -41.70 -22.23 -50.61
CA ALA A 673 -43.18 -22.06 -50.59
C ALA A 673 -43.71 -21.15 -51.71
N ARG A 674 -42.84 -20.65 -52.60
CA ARG A 674 -43.19 -19.80 -53.74
C ARG A 674 -43.05 -20.46 -55.12
N ASP A 675 -42.56 -21.73 -55.17
CA ASP A 675 -42.62 -22.62 -56.32
C ASP A 675 -43.76 -23.66 -56.14
#